data_473c88c737bf1e738887b98088783c08
#
_entry.id   473c88c737bf1e738887b98088783c08
#
_cell.length_a   1.000
_cell.length_b   1.000
_cell.length_c   1.000
_cell.angle_alpha   90.00
_cell.angle_beta   90.00
_cell.angle_gamma   90.00
#
_symmetry.space_group_name_H-M   'P 1'
#
loop_
_entity.id
_entity.type
_entity.pdbx_description
1 polymer ?
#
loop_
_entity_poly.entity_id
_entity_poly.type
_entity_poly.pdbx_seq_one_letter_code
_entity_poly.pdbx_strand_id
1 'polypeptide(L)'
;MSKLNDANPEETKEWLDALESVIDEEGIERAHFLIDQLNDKAVRTGRYVPITTVVTPYSNTISPLDEERMPGDMFMERQIRGIIRWNALAMVMRANKRDPSIGGHISTFASSATLYDVGFNYFFRGPNEKNEGDLIYYQGHSSPGIYARSFVEGRISEEKLDNFRSEVNGNGLSSYPHPWLMPDYWQFPTVSMGLGPIQAIYQAHLMKYLTNRGLMDNSDRKIWAFLGDGEMDEPESLGAISKAGREQLDNLIFVINCNLQRLDGPVRGNGKIIQELEGVFRGAGWNVIKVVWGRHWDPLFQADKDGELQRRMDEVVDGEYQNYASRGGAYTREHFFGASPELLKMVEHLSDNDIMALNRGGHDPYKVYAAYAKAVKANGKPTVILAKTIKGYAFGGSAEAQNATHSVKKLDIDALKKFRDRFGIPIEDDKLEEVPYYRPAEDSLELRYMRKMRESLGAPLPHRRVQSEPLKVPKLEAFDSQLQSSGDREVSTTMAFVRLLSVLVKDKEIGQRIVPIVPDEARTFGMEGMFRQVGIYSAVGQLYDPSDSNQVMFYREDKSGQMLEEGITESGAFSAWLAAATSYSVNNYPLVPFYIYYSMFGFQRVGDLCWAAGDSQARGFLIGATAGRTTLNGEGLQHQDGHSHLLASTIPNCVTYDPTYAYELAVIVQDGLRRMYENMESVYYYITTMNENYQQPEMPKGCEEGIIKGMYLLEDGGAKEYKVAKPVSKDIRIRLLGSGTILREVREAARILREDYSVSVDVWSVTSYNELRREALSVNRENMLNPSRSAKVPYVTEQLAKQKGPVISTTDYMKIYSDQIREFVPDKFRVLGTDGFGRSDSREQLRHFFEVDTKFVVLAALVELKNLDLVSAKDITAFMKKTGIDKDKPNPVAQ
;
A
#
# COMPACT_ATOMS: atom_id res chain seq x y z
N MET A 1 -12.57 -8.56 37.15
CA MET A 1 -11.55 -8.12 38.12
C MET A 1 -12.02 -8.49 39.52
N SER A 2 -11.18 -9.18 40.31
CA SER A 2 -11.52 -9.41 41.74
C SER A 2 -11.55 -8.05 42.42
N LYS A 3 -12.66 -7.68 43.05
CA LYS A 3 -12.73 -6.55 43.94
C LYS A 3 -11.73 -6.79 45.08
N LEU A 4 -10.57 -6.11 45.01
CA LEU A 4 -9.74 -5.93 46.19
C LEU A 4 -10.58 -5.14 47.18
N ASN A 5 -10.99 -5.78 48.27
CA ASN A 5 -11.63 -5.04 49.35
C ASN A 5 -10.61 -4.04 49.87
N ASP A 6 -11.00 -2.78 49.90
CA ASP A 6 -10.20 -1.72 50.51
C ASP A 6 -10.01 -2.02 52.01
N ALA A 7 -8.77 -2.25 52.40
CA ALA A 7 -8.45 -2.61 53.80
C ALA A 7 -8.48 -1.40 54.76
N ASN A 8 -8.39 -0.17 54.19
CA ASN A 8 -8.43 1.07 54.96
C ASN A 8 -9.02 2.23 54.16
N PRO A 9 -10.34 2.35 54.07
CA PRO A 9 -11.00 3.38 53.26
C PRO A 9 -10.68 4.81 53.68
N GLU A 10 -10.36 5.06 54.94
CA GLU A 10 -9.99 6.40 55.42
C GLU A 10 -8.64 6.83 54.87
N GLU A 11 -7.62 5.96 54.95
CA GLU A 11 -6.30 6.22 54.35
C GLU A 11 -6.37 6.40 52.86
N THR A 12 -7.17 5.57 52.16
CA THR A 12 -7.39 5.71 50.71
C THR A 12 -7.99 7.07 50.39
N LYS A 13 -8.93 7.54 51.17
CA LYS A 13 -9.52 8.86 51.01
C LYS A 13 -8.49 9.97 51.20
N GLU A 14 -7.67 9.91 52.22
CA GLU A 14 -6.61 10.89 52.47
C GLU A 14 -5.64 11.01 51.31
N TRP A 15 -5.26 9.90 50.72
CA TRP A 15 -4.37 9.90 49.53
C TRP A 15 -5.06 10.53 48.30
N LEU A 16 -6.35 10.27 48.08
CA LEU A 16 -7.13 10.85 46.99
C LEU A 16 -7.33 12.35 47.18
N ASP A 17 -7.70 12.80 48.39
CA ASP A 17 -7.86 14.21 48.73
C ASP A 17 -6.55 14.99 48.60
N ALA A 18 -5.41 14.38 48.95
CA ALA A 18 -4.09 14.97 48.77
C ALA A 18 -3.74 15.12 47.27
N LEU A 19 -4.06 14.11 46.44
CA LEU A 19 -3.85 14.19 45.00
C LEU A 19 -4.74 15.26 44.35
N GLU A 20 -6.00 15.37 44.76
CA GLU A 20 -6.94 16.40 44.30
C GLU A 20 -6.42 17.81 44.62
N SER A 21 -5.90 18.03 45.84
CA SER A 21 -5.26 19.29 46.21
C SER A 21 -4.05 19.64 45.33
N VAL A 22 -3.23 18.65 44.97
CA VAL A 22 -2.11 18.89 44.06
C VAL A 22 -2.62 19.26 42.65
N ILE A 23 -3.68 18.64 42.18
CA ILE A 23 -4.29 18.96 40.87
C ILE A 23 -4.79 20.40 40.87
N ASP A 24 -5.47 20.81 41.93
CA ASP A 24 -6.09 22.13 42.06
C ASP A 24 -5.07 23.26 42.23
N GLU A 25 -4.00 23.03 42.99
CA GLU A 25 -3.03 24.08 43.33
C GLU A 25 -1.81 24.10 42.37
N GLU A 26 -1.30 22.95 41.96
CA GLU A 26 -0.06 22.82 41.14
C GLU A 26 -0.30 22.33 39.71
N GLY A 27 -1.51 21.87 39.42
CA GLY A 27 -1.93 21.40 38.08
C GLY A 27 -1.66 19.93 37.84
N ILE A 28 -2.28 19.43 36.76
CA ILE A 28 -2.32 18.01 36.38
C ILE A 28 -0.92 17.43 36.07
N GLU A 29 0.01 18.22 35.54
CA GLU A 29 1.36 17.77 35.21
C GLU A 29 2.13 17.39 36.47
N ARG A 30 1.96 18.15 37.57
CA ARG A 30 2.56 17.83 38.86
C ARG A 30 1.99 16.55 39.47
N ALA A 31 0.67 16.37 39.37
CA ALA A 31 0.03 15.14 39.81
C ALA A 31 0.53 13.92 39.04
N HIS A 32 0.66 14.00 37.73
CA HIS A 32 1.26 12.95 36.91
C HIS A 32 2.70 12.61 37.34
N PHE A 33 3.54 13.62 37.55
CA PHE A 33 4.88 13.40 38.07
C PHE A 33 4.91 12.65 39.41
N LEU A 34 4.01 12.99 40.31
CA LEU A 34 3.92 12.31 41.61
C LEU A 34 3.47 10.87 41.46
N ILE A 35 2.47 10.59 40.63
CA ILE A 35 1.99 9.23 40.33
C ILE A 35 3.13 8.39 39.74
N ASP A 36 3.91 8.93 38.80
CA ASP A 36 5.07 8.24 38.21
C ASP A 36 6.14 7.94 39.27
N GLN A 37 6.42 8.89 40.20
CA GLN A 37 7.37 8.66 41.31
C GLN A 37 6.87 7.60 42.28
N LEU A 38 5.56 7.54 42.55
CA LEU A 38 4.96 6.50 43.40
C LEU A 38 5.04 5.12 42.75
N ASN A 39 4.76 5.02 41.46
CA ASN A 39 4.91 3.80 40.67
C ASN A 39 6.37 3.32 40.66
N ASP A 40 7.30 4.22 40.37
CA ASP A 40 8.74 3.93 40.38
C ASP A 40 9.23 3.40 41.75
N LYS A 41 8.77 4.04 42.83
CA LYS A 41 9.07 3.60 44.19
C LYS A 41 8.46 2.22 44.48
N ALA A 42 7.23 1.97 44.08
CA ALA A 42 6.58 0.67 44.24
C ALA A 42 7.34 -0.45 43.49
N VAL A 43 7.74 -0.22 42.25
CA VAL A 43 8.55 -1.16 41.46
C VAL A 43 9.92 -1.44 42.08
N ARG A 44 10.61 -0.39 42.56
CA ARG A 44 11.94 -0.53 43.21
C ARG A 44 11.91 -1.28 44.54
N THR A 45 10.76 -1.35 45.21
CA THR A 45 10.62 -2.16 46.43
C THR A 45 10.52 -3.66 46.19
N GLY A 46 10.60 -4.10 44.92
CA GLY A 46 10.55 -5.50 44.52
C GLY A 46 9.18 -6.16 44.70
N ARG A 47 8.17 -5.40 45.06
CA ARG A 47 6.77 -5.83 45.05
C ARG A 47 6.15 -5.41 43.75
N TYR A 48 5.91 -6.38 42.88
CA TYR A 48 5.20 -6.14 41.60
C TYR A 48 3.79 -5.59 41.88
N VAL A 49 3.61 -4.31 41.60
CA VAL A 49 2.26 -3.72 41.53
C VAL A 49 1.82 -3.88 40.07
N PRO A 50 0.87 -4.77 39.77
CA PRO A 50 0.37 -4.87 38.42
C PRO A 50 -0.26 -3.53 38.04
N ILE A 51 0.31 -2.85 37.05
CA ILE A 51 -0.37 -1.73 36.38
C ILE A 51 -1.60 -2.34 35.70
N THR A 52 -2.76 -2.18 36.35
CA THR A 52 -3.96 -2.92 36.00
C THR A 52 -4.68 -2.37 34.77
N THR A 53 -4.37 -1.14 34.30
CA THR A 53 -5.03 -0.59 33.12
C THR A 53 -4.11 0.37 32.35
N VAL A 54 -3.84 0.05 31.08
CA VAL A 54 -3.26 0.97 30.08
C VAL A 54 -4.33 1.91 29.52
N VAL A 55 -5.58 1.72 29.91
CA VAL A 55 -6.76 2.43 29.38
C VAL A 55 -7.37 3.35 30.44
N THR A 56 -7.83 4.51 29.99
CA THR A 56 -8.53 5.50 30.82
C THR A 56 -10.05 5.20 30.82
N PRO A 57 -10.85 5.79 31.76
CA PRO A 57 -12.31 5.63 31.77
C PRO A 57 -12.96 5.89 30.39
N TYR A 58 -14.14 5.31 30.15
CA TYR A 58 -14.85 5.43 28.86
C TYR A 58 -15.48 6.81 28.68
N SER A 59 -14.65 7.82 28.64
CA SER A 59 -15.00 9.25 28.57
C SER A 59 -14.07 10.01 27.61
N ASN A 60 -14.36 11.27 27.37
CA ASN A 60 -13.52 12.14 26.56
C ASN A 60 -12.16 12.38 27.25
N THR A 61 -11.08 12.38 26.45
CA THR A 61 -9.73 12.67 26.97
C THR A 61 -9.54 14.14 27.31
N ILE A 62 -10.23 15.05 26.58
CA ILE A 62 -10.14 16.49 26.80
C ILE A 62 -11.29 16.90 27.73
N SER A 63 -10.96 17.53 28.85
CA SER A 63 -11.93 18.11 29.75
C SER A 63 -12.69 19.26 29.06
N PRO A 64 -14.00 19.45 29.33
CA PRO A 64 -14.73 20.60 28.80
C PRO A 64 -14.08 21.96 29.12
N LEU A 65 -13.31 22.06 30.22
CA LEU A 65 -12.58 23.29 30.62
C LEU A 65 -11.34 23.53 29.73
N ASP A 66 -10.75 22.47 29.15
CA ASP A 66 -9.52 22.53 28.32
C ASP A 66 -9.83 22.53 26.83
N GLU A 67 -11.11 22.47 26.45
CA GLU A 67 -11.50 22.47 25.03
C GLU A 67 -11.19 23.79 24.36
N GLU A 68 -10.40 23.74 23.29
CA GLU A 68 -10.22 24.89 22.41
C GLU A 68 -11.54 25.22 21.71
N ARG A 69 -11.96 26.46 21.80
CA ARG A 69 -13.23 26.94 21.24
C ARG A 69 -13.19 26.94 19.72
N MET A 70 -14.15 26.27 19.11
CA MET A 70 -14.34 26.29 17.67
C MET A 70 -14.71 27.70 17.19
N PRO A 71 -13.92 28.33 16.30
CA PRO A 71 -14.29 29.58 15.68
C PRO A 71 -15.36 29.36 14.60
N GLY A 72 -16.08 30.41 14.23
CA GLY A 72 -16.99 30.40 13.10
C GLY A 72 -18.47 30.33 13.46
N ASP A 73 -19.30 30.28 12.42
CA ASP A 73 -20.74 30.31 12.51
C ASP A 73 -21.35 28.91 12.48
N MET A 74 -21.79 28.43 13.64
CA MET A 74 -22.37 27.11 13.81
C MET A 74 -23.66 26.88 13.02
N PHE A 75 -24.40 27.92 12.71
CA PHE A 75 -25.61 27.82 11.90
C PHE A 75 -25.22 27.52 10.45
N MET A 76 -24.25 28.26 9.90
CA MET A 76 -23.68 28.01 8.56
C MET A 76 -23.09 26.61 8.47
N GLU A 77 -22.27 26.22 9.48
CA GLU A 77 -21.65 24.88 9.52
C GLU A 77 -22.69 23.76 9.48
N ARG A 78 -23.79 23.91 10.24
CA ARG A 78 -24.86 22.92 10.26
C ARG A 78 -25.58 22.82 8.90
N GLN A 79 -25.85 23.96 8.27
CA GLN A 79 -26.49 23.99 6.94
C GLN A 79 -25.62 23.36 5.88
N ILE A 80 -24.35 23.77 5.77
CA ILE A 80 -23.39 23.25 4.80
C ILE A 80 -23.24 21.73 4.96
N ARG A 81 -23.06 21.24 6.18
CA ARG A 81 -22.96 19.81 6.48
C ARG A 81 -24.25 19.06 6.11
N GLY A 82 -25.41 19.67 6.31
CA GLY A 82 -26.69 19.11 5.88
C GLY A 82 -26.77 18.99 4.35
N ILE A 83 -26.37 20.03 3.63
CA ILE A 83 -26.35 20.05 2.15
C ILE A 83 -25.41 18.98 1.60
N ILE A 84 -24.20 18.83 2.17
CA ILE A 84 -23.24 17.79 1.75
C ILE A 84 -23.82 16.40 2.01
N ARG A 85 -24.40 16.14 3.19
CA ARG A 85 -25.07 14.87 3.52
C ARG A 85 -26.20 14.55 2.55
N TRP A 86 -27.04 15.54 2.19
CA TRP A 86 -28.11 15.37 1.22
C TRP A 86 -27.57 14.96 -0.16
N ASN A 87 -26.62 15.69 -0.70
CA ASN A 87 -26.07 15.41 -2.01
C ASN A 87 -25.36 14.05 -2.09
N ALA A 88 -24.67 13.65 -1.03
CA ALA A 88 -24.05 12.31 -0.94
C ALA A 88 -25.13 11.20 -0.98
N LEU A 89 -26.24 11.38 -0.24
CA LEU A 89 -27.38 10.47 -0.26
C LEU A 89 -28.04 10.46 -1.63
N ALA A 90 -28.32 11.64 -2.21
CA ALA A 90 -28.96 11.80 -3.50
C ALA A 90 -28.17 11.08 -4.60
N MET A 91 -26.85 11.23 -4.64
CA MET A 91 -25.95 10.59 -5.59
C MET A 91 -26.12 9.06 -5.57
N VAL A 92 -26.04 8.45 -4.39
CA VAL A 92 -26.16 6.98 -4.24
C VAL A 92 -27.58 6.52 -4.61
N MET A 93 -28.62 7.23 -4.17
CA MET A 93 -30.02 6.86 -4.46
C MET A 93 -30.34 6.98 -5.95
N ARG A 94 -29.96 8.09 -6.61
CA ARG A 94 -30.17 8.30 -8.05
C ARG A 94 -29.45 7.26 -8.89
N ALA A 95 -28.20 6.93 -8.55
CA ALA A 95 -27.46 5.86 -9.21
C ALA A 95 -28.20 4.51 -9.12
N ASN A 96 -28.69 4.14 -7.94
CA ASN A 96 -29.46 2.89 -7.74
C ASN A 96 -30.88 2.94 -8.31
N LYS A 97 -31.47 4.13 -8.51
CA LYS A 97 -32.76 4.28 -9.19
C LYS A 97 -32.61 4.02 -10.70
N ARG A 98 -31.49 4.48 -11.28
CA ARG A 98 -31.12 4.22 -12.69
C ARG A 98 -30.80 2.74 -12.93
N ASP A 99 -29.96 2.16 -12.08
CA ASP A 99 -29.58 0.75 -12.14
C ASP A 99 -29.32 0.22 -10.72
N PRO A 100 -30.18 -0.66 -10.18
CA PRO A 100 -30.04 -1.23 -8.84
C PRO A 100 -28.75 -2.04 -8.63
N SER A 101 -28.08 -2.47 -9.71
CA SER A 101 -26.81 -3.22 -9.63
C SER A 101 -25.59 -2.34 -9.33
N ILE A 102 -25.68 -1.03 -9.56
CA ILE A 102 -24.55 -0.10 -9.36
C ILE A 102 -24.13 -0.02 -7.90
N GLY A 103 -25.05 -0.07 -6.95
CA GLY A 103 -24.72 -0.06 -5.54
C GLY A 103 -24.22 1.30 -5.02
N GLY A 104 -23.28 1.25 -4.09
CA GLY A 104 -22.72 2.41 -3.40
C GLY A 104 -22.96 2.33 -1.90
N HIS A 105 -22.14 3.05 -1.14
CA HIS A 105 -22.18 3.09 0.32
C HIS A 105 -22.39 4.52 0.78
N ILE A 106 -23.32 4.73 1.71
CA ILE A 106 -23.61 6.04 2.29
C ILE A 106 -23.46 6.06 3.81
N SER A 107 -23.64 4.91 4.46
CA SER A 107 -23.69 4.80 5.91
C SER A 107 -22.37 5.20 6.61
N THR A 108 -21.23 4.93 5.97
CA THR A 108 -19.93 5.30 6.50
C THR A 108 -19.74 6.82 6.46
N PHE A 109 -20.06 7.47 5.35
CA PHE A 109 -20.03 8.93 5.30
C PHE A 109 -21.05 9.56 6.26
N ALA A 110 -22.24 9.00 6.38
CA ALA A 110 -23.22 9.46 7.35
C ALA A 110 -22.65 9.50 8.78
N SER A 111 -21.82 8.52 9.15
CA SER A 111 -21.15 8.51 10.46
C SER A 111 -19.99 9.50 10.55
N SER A 112 -19.19 9.67 9.52
CA SER A 112 -17.95 10.44 9.53
C SER A 112 -18.08 11.89 9.05
N ALA A 113 -19.25 12.32 8.57
CA ALA A 113 -19.43 13.63 7.93
C ALA A 113 -18.97 14.82 8.80
N THR A 114 -19.18 14.79 10.11
CA THR A 114 -18.73 15.84 11.04
C THR A 114 -17.21 15.85 11.14
N LEU A 115 -16.56 14.67 11.13
CA LEU A 115 -15.11 14.54 11.20
C LEU A 115 -14.45 15.20 9.96
N TYR A 116 -14.99 14.94 8.76
CA TYR A 116 -14.50 15.54 7.52
C TYR A 116 -14.82 17.02 7.45
N ASP A 117 -16.02 17.44 7.82
CA ASP A 117 -16.44 18.83 7.71
C ASP A 117 -15.57 19.78 8.55
N VAL A 118 -15.32 19.39 9.81
CA VAL A 118 -14.39 20.15 10.69
C VAL A 118 -12.98 20.17 10.09
N GLY A 119 -12.52 19.04 9.55
CA GLY A 119 -11.21 18.97 8.89
C GLY A 119 -11.09 19.91 7.70
N PHE A 120 -12.05 19.87 6.79
CA PHE A 120 -12.08 20.72 5.59
C PHE A 120 -12.19 22.21 5.89
N ASN A 121 -12.89 22.58 6.93
CA ASN A 121 -13.15 23.98 7.24
C ASN A 121 -12.01 24.61 8.08
N TYR A 122 -11.26 23.81 8.87
CA TYR A 122 -10.33 24.40 9.85
C TYR A 122 -8.92 23.82 9.86
N PHE A 123 -8.69 22.62 9.33
CA PHE A 123 -7.42 21.92 9.55
C PHE A 123 -6.71 21.46 8.28
N PHE A 124 -7.44 20.94 7.27
CA PHE A 124 -6.81 20.37 6.09
C PHE A 124 -6.23 21.47 5.18
N ARG A 125 -4.93 21.62 5.23
CA ARG A 125 -4.25 22.63 4.41
C ARG A 125 -4.03 22.09 3.00
N GLY A 126 -4.50 22.82 2.02
CA GLY A 126 -4.21 22.56 0.62
C GLY A 126 -2.87 23.14 0.17
N PRO A 127 -2.36 22.77 -1.02
CA PRO A 127 -1.17 23.37 -1.58
C PRO A 127 -1.30 24.90 -1.71
N ASN A 128 -0.18 25.61 -1.54
CA ASN A 128 -0.06 27.03 -1.77
C ASN A 128 1.35 27.35 -2.31
N GLU A 129 1.69 28.61 -2.50
CA GLU A 129 3.00 29.02 -3.05
C GLU A 129 4.21 28.60 -2.20
N LYS A 130 4.01 28.31 -0.92
CA LYS A 130 5.09 28.00 0.03
C LYS A 130 5.13 26.53 0.45
N ASN A 131 4.03 25.80 0.30
CA ASN A 131 3.86 24.50 0.91
C ASN A 131 2.97 23.61 0.03
N GLU A 132 3.33 22.33 -0.12
CA GLU A 132 2.56 21.32 -0.87
C GLU A 132 1.28 20.84 -0.15
N GLY A 133 0.96 21.43 1.02
CA GLY A 133 -0.25 21.10 1.79
C GLY A 133 -0.17 19.78 2.56
N ASP A 134 -1.22 19.52 3.33
CA ASP A 134 -1.38 18.28 4.08
C ASP A 134 -1.78 17.12 3.17
N LEU A 135 -1.55 15.90 3.64
CA LEU A 135 -1.95 14.68 2.94
C LEU A 135 -3.12 14.04 3.68
N ILE A 136 -4.10 13.56 2.92
CA ILE A 136 -5.30 12.96 3.50
C ILE A 136 -5.56 11.61 2.84
N TYR A 137 -5.51 10.57 3.67
CA TYR A 137 -6.01 9.23 3.35
C TYR A 137 -7.50 9.19 3.70
N TYR A 138 -8.34 9.39 2.71
CA TYR A 138 -9.79 9.35 2.89
C TYR A 138 -10.26 7.90 3.05
N GLN A 139 -11.09 7.62 4.06
CA GLN A 139 -11.72 6.31 4.17
C GLN A 139 -12.50 5.99 2.90
N GLY A 140 -12.21 4.86 2.24
CA GLY A 140 -12.74 4.53 0.92
C GLY A 140 -14.26 4.61 0.81
N HIS A 141 -14.97 4.07 1.80
CA HIS A 141 -16.44 4.09 1.87
C HIS A 141 -17.05 5.49 2.13
N SER A 142 -16.24 6.50 2.42
CA SER A 142 -16.69 7.89 2.59
C SER A 142 -16.62 8.71 1.31
N SER A 143 -16.14 8.15 0.18
CA SER A 143 -16.01 8.84 -1.11
C SER A 143 -17.26 9.61 -1.55
N PRO A 144 -18.52 9.12 -1.36
CA PRO A 144 -19.70 9.88 -1.74
C PRO A 144 -19.81 11.25 -1.10
N GLY A 145 -19.39 11.39 0.17
CA GLY A 145 -19.40 12.68 0.85
C GLY A 145 -18.32 13.63 0.35
N ILE A 146 -17.15 13.12 -0.05
CA ILE A 146 -16.07 13.92 -0.61
C ILE A 146 -16.49 14.45 -1.99
N TYR A 147 -17.13 13.63 -2.83
CA TYR A 147 -17.70 14.05 -4.10
C TYR A 147 -18.80 15.10 -3.91
N ALA A 148 -19.71 14.87 -2.96
CA ALA A 148 -20.77 15.81 -2.65
C ALA A 148 -20.22 17.17 -2.18
N ARG A 149 -19.17 17.19 -1.37
CA ARG A 149 -18.49 18.44 -1.01
C ARG A 149 -17.90 19.14 -2.22
N SER A 150 -17.18 18.43 -3.05
CA SER A 150 -16.59 18.98 -4.28
C SER A 150 -17.64 19.49 -5.27
N PHE A 151 -18.85 18.89 -5.30
CA PHE A 151 -19.99 19.39 -6.04
C PHE A 151 -20.49 20.73 -5.48
N VAL A 152 -20.68 20.82 -4.17
CA VAL A 152 -21.08 22.10 -3.52
C VAL A 152 -20.04 23.19 -3.73
N GLU A 153 -18.76 22.85 -3.72
CA GLU A 153 -17.64 23.76 -4.06
C GLU A 153 -17.59 24.15 -5.55
N GLY A 154 -18.39 23.50 -6.42
CA GLY A 154 -18.41 23.75 -7.87
C GLY A 154 -17.30 23.07 -8.67
N ARG A 155 -16.60 22.09 -8.10
CA ARG A 155 -15.48 21.36 -8.71
C ARG A 155 -15.93 20.14 -9.48
N ILE A 156 -17.06 19.56 -9.13
CA ILE A 156 -17.69 18.41 -9.79
C ILE A 156 -19.05 18.83 -10.31
N SER A 157 -19.41 18.50 -11.55
CA SER A 157 -20.72 18.79 -12.13
C SER A 157 -21.78 17.81 -11.65
N GLU A 158 -23.05 18.22 -11.78
CA GLU A 158 -24.22 17.36 -11.52
C GLU A 158 -24.20 16.12 -12.41
N GLU A 159 -23.85 16.26 -13.70
CA GLU A 159 -23.71 15.16 -14.63
C GLU A 159 -22.71 14.10 -14.14
N LYS A 160 -21.56 14.51 -13.60
CA LYS A 160 -20.59 13.58 -13.02
C LYS A 160 -21.13 12.87 -11.78
N LEU A 161 -21.89 13.55 -10.93
CA LEU A 161 -22.56 12.92 -9.80
C LEU A 161 -23.58 11.87 -10.25
N ASP A 162 -24.39 12.18 -11.28
CA ASP A 162 -25.33 11.23 -11.86
C ASP A 162 -24.62 9.99 -12.41
N ASN A 163 -23.40 10.14 -12.91
CA ASN A 163 -22.58 9.05 -13.41
C ASN A 163 -21.66 8.45 -12.31
N PHE A 164 -22.05 8.53 -11.04
CA PHE A 164 -21.35 7.82 -9.97
C PHE A 164 -21.31 6.31 -10.25
N ARG A 165 -20.13 5.71 -10.17
CA ARG A 165 -19.83 4.31 -10.52
C ARG A 165 -20.14 3.95 -11.98
N SER A 166 -20.09 4.93 -12.87
CA SER A 166 -20.35 4.79 -14.32
C SER A 166 -19.32 5.62 -15.11
N GLU A 167 -18.03 5.32 -14.91
CA GLU A 167 -16.89 6.14 -15.34
C GLU A 167 -16.30 5.76 -16.69
N VAL A 168 -16.64 4.57 -17.24
CA VAL A 168 -15.99 3.98 -18.44
C VAL A 168 -16.00 4.93 -19.64
N ASN A 169 -17.01 5.77 -19.77
CA ASN A 169 -17.14 6.76 -20.85
C ASN A 169 -16.39 8.08 -20.56
N GLY A 170 -15.61 8.16 -19.46
CA GLY A 170 -14.82 9.34 -19.10
C GLY A 170 -15.59 10.48 -18.43
N ASN A 171 -16.90 10.37 -18.26
CA ASN A 171 -17.75 11.40 -17.65
C ASN A 171 -18.46 10.92 -16.36
N GLY A 172 -17.76 10.12 -15.57
CA GLY A 172 -18.26 9.56 -14.32
C GLY A 172 -17.27 9.67 -13.16
N LEU A 173 -17.70 9.16 -12.01
CA LEU A 173 -16.92 9.12 -10.79
C LEU A 173 -16.60 7.68 -10.42
N SER A 174 -15.36 7.44 -10.01
CA SER A 174 -14.93 6.13 -9.48
C SER A 174 -15.71 5.78 -8.22
N SER A 175 -15.84 4.48 -7.94
CA SER A 175 -16.54 3.99 -6.74
C SER A 175 -15.86 4.40 -5.44
N TYR A 176 -14.53 4.48 -5.48
CA TYR A 176 -13.65 4.73 -4.33
C TYR A 176 -12.47 5.60 -4.76
N PRO A 177 -11.63 6.06 -3.83
CA PRO A 177 -10.38 6.74 -4.17
C PRO A 177 -9.46 5.85 -5.02
N HIS A 178 -9.26 6.23 -6.29
CA HIS A 178 -8.37 5.57 -7.23
C HIS A 178 -7.59 6.61 -8.05
N PRO A 179 -6.29 6.82 -7.76
CA PRO A 179 -5.44 7.73 -8.53
C PRO A 179 -5.34 7.38 -10.01
N TRP A 180 -5.45 6.08 -10.38
CA TRP A 180 -5.47 5.65 -11.78
C TRP A 180 -6.69 6.15 -12.54
N LEU A 181 -7.86 6.14 -11.90
CA LEU A 181 -9.14 6.49 -12.53
C LEU A 181 -9.43 7.99 -12.49
N MET A 182 -8.96 8.69 -11.45
CA MET A 182 -9.12 10.14 -11.28
C MET A 182 -7.77 10.76 -10.89
N PRO A 183 -6.83 10.87 -11.86
CA PRO A 183 -5.41 11.12 -11.59
C PRO A 183 -5.07 12.51 -11.05
N ASP A 184 -5.93 13.50 -11.24
CA ASP A 184 -5.80 14.88 -10.74
C ASP A 184 -6.57 15.14 -9.44
N TYR A 185 -7.31 14.13 -8.97
CA TYR A 185 -8.23 14.25 -7.82
C TYR A 185 -7.78 13.40 -6.62
N TRP A 186 -7.72 12.08 -6.75
CA TRP A 186 -7.38 11.18 -5.65
C TRP A 186 -5.86 10.98 -5.52
N GLN A 187 -5.33 11.20 -4.30
CA GLN A 187 -3.89 11.01 -4.05
C GLN A 187 -3.54 9.56 -3.72
N PHE A 188 -4.39 8.86 -2.95
CA PHE A 188 -4.12 7.53 -2.43
C PHE A 188 -5.30 6.59 -2.66
N PRO A 189 -5.06 5.31 -3.05
CA PRO A 189 -6.07 4.27 -3.03
C PRO A 189 -6.24 3.78 -1.59
N THR A 190 -7.48 3.79 -1.09
CA THR A 190 -7.74 3.54 0.34
C THR A 190 -8.85 2.53 0.60
N VAL A 191 -9.38 1.86 -0.44
CA VAL A 191 -10.50 0.95 -0.27
C VAL A 191 -10.06 -0.44 0.17
N SER A 192 -8.86 -0.90 -0.21
CA SER A 192 -8.29 -2.10 0.36
C SER A 192 -7.89 -1.81 1.81
N MET A 193 -8.70 -2.34 2.73
CA MET A 193 -8.60 -2.03 4.16
C MET A 193 -7.26 -2.51 4.71
N GLY A 194 -6.68 -1.75 5.62
CA GLY A 194 -5.35 -1.98 6.20
C GLY A 194 -4.21 -1.31 5.42
N LEU A 195 -4.32 -1.15 4.09
CA LEU A 195 -3.25 -0.52 3.30
C LEU A 195 -3.12 0.99 3.55
N GLY A 196 -4.24 1.69 3.77
CA GLY A 196 -4.22 3.12 4.10
C GLY A 196 -3.40 3.45 5.35
N PRO A 197 -3.63 2.79 6.49
CA PRO A 197 -2.87 3.00 7.73
C PRO A 197 -1.38 2.77 7.58
N ILE A 198 -0.95 1.64 7.02
CA ILE A 198 0.49 1.35 6.86
C ILE A 198 1.14 2.34 5.90
N GLN A 199 0.51 2.66 4.76
CA GLN A 199 1.03 3.64 3.82
C GLN A 199 1.16 5.03 4.46
N ALA A 200 0.18 5.46 5.27
CA ALA A 200 0.22 6.76 5.95
C ALA A 200 1.40 6.87 6.93
N ILE A 201 1.72 5.78 7.64
CA ILE A 201 2.89 5.71 8.53
C ILE A 201 4.19 5.89 7.74
N TYR A 202 4.36 5.15 6.67
CA TYR A 202 5.59 5.24 5.86
C TYR A 202 5.66 6.52 5.04
N GLN A 203 4.53 7.11 4.67
CA GLN A 203 4.51 8.45 4.08
C GLN A 203 4.97 9.52 5.10
N ALA A 204 4.53 9.42 6.36
CA ALA A 204 4.97 10.31 7.43
C ALA A 204 6.49 10.16 7.71
N HIS A 205 6.97 8.93 7.70
CA HIS A 205 8.39 8.62 7.83
C HIS A 205 9.20 9.22 6.67
N LEU A 206 8.75 9.07 5.41
CA LEU A 206 9.41 9.66 4.25
C LEU A 206 9.48 11.19 4.32
N MET A 207 8.44 11.85 4.82
CA MET A 207 8.47 13.30 4.99
C MET A 207 9.53 13.75 6.01
N LYS A 208 9.69 13.03 7.12
CA LYS A 208 10.79 13.23 8.08
C LYS A 208 12.16 12.96 7.45
N TYR A 209 12.28 11.86 6.69
CA TYR A 209 13.48 11.53 5.94
C TYR A 209 13.91 12.66 4.98
N LEU A 210 12.99 13.21 4.20
CA LEU A 210 13.28 14.33 3.29
C LEU A 210 13.74 15.58 4.04
N THR A 211 13.08 15.89 5.16
CA THR A 211 13.43 17.05 6.01
C THR A 211 14.81 16.86 6.66
N ASN A 212 15.07 15.71 7.25
CA ASN A 212 16.33 15.42 7.93
C ASN A 212 17.53 15.39 6.98
N ARG A 213 17.30 15.02 5.73
CA ARG A 213 18.31 15.09 4.67
C ARG A 213 18.47 16.50 4.06
N GLY A 214 17.68 17.47 4.47
CA GLY A 214 17.71 18.83 3.93
C GLY A 214 17.23 18.95 2.48
N LEU A 215 16.47 17.96 1.98
CA LEU A 215 15.96 17.95 0.60
C LEU A 215 14.66 18.74 0.44
N MET A 216 13.85 18.78 1.49
CA MET A 216 12.59 19.52 1.54
C MET A 216 12.26 19.91 2.97
N ASP A 217 11.60 21.04 3.16
CA ASP A 217 11.00 21.40 4.43
C ASP A 217 9.54 20.90 4.48
N ASN A 218 9.32 19.82 5.22
CA ASN A 218 8.00 19.28 5.50
C ASN A 218 7.60 19.42 6.99
N SER A 219 8.30 20.28 7.75
CA SER A 219 8.13 20.39 9.21
C SER A 219 6.70 20.72 9.64
N ASP A 220 5.98 21.52 8.86
CA ASP A 220 4.62 21.94 9.15
C ASP A 220 3.54 21.01 8.59
N ARG A 221 3.87 20.11 7.65
CA ARG A 221 2.88 19.29 6.97
C ARG A 221 2.39 18.16 7.86
N LYS A 222 1.09 17.92 7.82
CA LYS A 222 0.45 16.78 8.53
C LYS A 222 -0.09 15.76 7.55
N ILE A 223 -0.13 14.53 8.03
CA ILE A 223 -0.80 13.41 7.36
C ILE A 223 -1.98 13.00 8.20
N TRP A 224 -3.16 13.03 7.60
CA TRP A 224 -4.42 12.62 8.19
C TRP A 224 -4.85 11.29 7.57
N ALA A 225 -5.09 10.27 8.38
CA ALA A 225 -5.64 9.00 7.90
C ALA A 225 -6.98 8.74 8.57
N PHE A 226 -8.04 8.67 7.74
CA PHE A 226 -9.40 8.37 8.17
C PHE A 226 -9.66 6.88 8.01
N LEU A 227 -9.93 6.21 9.11
CA LEU A 227 -9.98 4.76 9.23
C LEU A 227 -11.30 4.32 9.87
N GLY A 228 -11.74 3.10 9.59
CA GLY A 228 -12.84 2.46 10.30
C GLY A 228 -12.34 1.65 11.50
N ASP A 229 -13.16 1.53 12.54
CA ASP A 229 -12.87 0.67 13.69
C ASP A 229 -12.81 -0.81 13.31
N GLY A 230 -13.64 -1.26 12.36
CA GLY A 230 -13.57 -2.61 11.81
C GLY A 230 -12.35 -2.87 10.93
N GLU A 231 -11.77 -1.83 10.33
CA GLU A 231 -10.53 -1.90 9.55
C GLU A 231 -9.32 -2.24 10.43
N MET A 232 -9.42 -2.01 11.73
CA MET A 232 -8.35 -2.35 12.68
C MET A 232 -8.19 -3.86 12.90
N ASP A 233 -9.09 -4.69 12.37
CA ASP A 233 -8.93 -6.16 12.32
C ASP A 233 -7.86 -6.60 11.31
N GLU A 234 -7.54 -5.77 10.30
CA GLU A 234 -6.47 -6.07 9.34
C GLU A 234 -5.09 -5.93 9.98
N PRO A 235 -4.21 -6.94 9.81
CA PRO A 235 -2.86 -6.90 10.37
C PRO A 235 -2.05 -5.67 9.93
N GLU A 236 -2.21 -5.23 8.69
CA GLU A 236 -1.55 -4.06 8.13
C GLU A 236 -1.93 -2.76 8.84
N SER A 237 -3.15 -2.66 9.36
CA SER A 237 -3.61 -1.49 10.12
C SER A 237 -2.81 -1.25 11.38
N LEU A 238 -2.38 -2.30 12.05
CA LEU A 238 -1.65 -2.26 13.31
C LEU A 238 -0.15 -2.61 13.15
N GLY A 239 0.24 -3.15 11.99
CA GLY A 239 1.56 -3.73 11.77
C GLY A 239 2.74 -2.76 11.96
N ALA A 240 2.56 -1.47 11.71
CA ALA A 240 3.63 -0.48 11.77
C ALA A 240 3.42 0.61 12.84
N ILE A 241 2.40 0.51 13.70
CA ILE A 241 2.12 1.56 14.70
C ILE A 241 3.25 1.75 15.71
N SER A 242 3.97 0.67 16.07
CA SER A 242 5.13 0.74 16.95
C SER A 242 6.31 1.48 16.29
N LYS A 243 6.50 1.35 14.96
CA LYS A 243 7.46 2.15 14.20
C LYS A 243 7.10 3.64 14.32
N ALA A 244 5.85 4.00 14.10
CA ALA A 244 5.41 5.40 14.17
C ALA A 244 5.71 6.03 15.54
N GLY A 245 5.48 5.29 16.63
CA GLY A 245 5.82 5.73 17.99
C GLY A 245 7.34 5.86 18.20
N ARG A 246 8.12 4.86 17.81
CA ARG A 246 9.58 4.84 17.93
C ARG A 246 10.25 5.96 17.12
N GLU A 247 9.78 6.21 15.89
CA GLU A 247 10.29 7.26 15.01
C GLU A 247 9.71 8.65 15.34
N GLN A 248 8.87 8.74 16.37
CA GLN A 248 8.27 10.00 16.83
C GLN A 248 7.58 10.79 15.69
N LEU A 249 6.74 10.11 14.90
CA LEU A 249 6.09 10.70 13.73
C LEU A 249 4.96 11.66 14.14
N ASP A 250 5.30 12.81 14.71
CA ASP A 250 4.35 13.83 15.17
C ASP A 250 3.64 14.60 14.04
N ASN A 251 4.00 14.29 12.80
CA ASN A 251 3.31 14.73 11.60
C ASN A 251 2.15 13.80 11.19
N LEU A 252 1.89 12.71 11.94
CA LEU A 252 0.87 11.70 11.64
C LEU A 252 -0.32 11.77 12.60
N ILE A 253 -1.52 11.84 12.05
CA ILE A 253 -2.79 11.85 12.80
C ILE A 253 -3.72 10.80 12.21
N PHE A 254 -4.07 9.78 13.01
CA PHE A 254 -5.13 8.85 12.69
C PHE A 254 -6.45 9.33 13.27
N VAL A 255 -7.53 9.26 12.47
CA VAL A 255 -8.89 9.53 12.90
C VAL A 255 -9.71 8.27 12.68
N ILE A 256 -9.95 7.52 13.75
CA ILE A 256 -10.69 6.27 13.70
C ILE A 256 -12.16 6.56 13.94
N ASN A 257 -12.97 6.35 12.90
CA ASN A 257 -14.44 6.47 12.95
C ASN A 257 -15.02 5.23 13.64
N CYS A 258 -15.13 5.31 14.97
CA CYS A 258 -15.63 4.23 15.81
C CYS A 258 -17.18 4.21 15.80
N ASN A 259 -17.74 3.71 14.71
CA ASN A 259 -19.19 3.54 14.58
C ASN A 259 -19.69 2.20 15.15
N LEU A 260 -18.80 1.39 15.69
CA LEU A 260 -19.00 0.12 16.39
C LEU A 260 -19.51 -1.02 15.53
N GLN A 261 -19.60 -0.86 14.21
CA GLN A 261 -20.23 -1.83 13.31
C GLN A 261 -19.36 -2.19 12.10
N ARG A 262 -19.29 -3.49 11.82
CA ARG A 262 -18.79 -4.07 10.57
C ARG A 262 -19.92 -4.21 9.54
N LEU A 263 -19.70 -5.09 8.56
CA LEU A 263 -20.68 -5.43 7.52
C LEU A 263 -21.87 -6.20 8.13
N ASP A 264 -21.60 -7.20 8.94
CA ASP A 264 -22.59 -8.16 9.43
C ASP A 264 -23.12 -7.83 10.85
N GLY A 265 -22.43 -6.96 11.59
CA GLY A 265 -22.80 -6.67 12.97
C GLY A 265 -21.76 -5.80 13.71
N PRO A 266 -21.74 -5.84 15.05
CA PRO A 266 -20.80 -5.05 15.83
C PRO A 266 -19.36 -5.51 15.65
N VAL A 267 -18.39 -4.57 15.77
CA VAL A 267 -16.95 -4.89 15.73
C VAL A 267 -16.56 -5.70 16.96
N ARG A 268 -16.98 -5.27 18.15
CA ARG A 268 -16.73 -5.95 19.44
C ARG A 268 -18.01 -5.98 20.28
N GLY A 269 -18.99 -6.79 19.88
CA GLY A 269 -20.32 -6.80 20.53
C GLY A 269 -20.30 -6.99 22.06
N ASN A 270 -19.46 -7.91 22.55
CA ASN A 270 -19.30 -8.22 23.98
C ASN A 270 -18.10 -7.48 24.63
N GLY A 271 -17.51 -6.53 23.95
CA GLY A 271 -16.35 -5.74 24.39
C GLY A 271 -16.52 -4.26 24.10
N LYS A 272 -15.40 -3.55 24.06
CA LYS A 272 -15.32 -2.14 23.71
C LYS A 272 -14.13 -1.87 22.82
N ILE A 273 -14.37 -1.66 21.53
CA ILE A 273 -13.28 -1.45 20.54
C ILE A 273 -12.46 -0.20 20.85
N ILE A 274 -13.07 0.88 21.36
CA ILE A 274 -12.36 2.11 21.72
C ILE A 274 -11.34 1.84 22.84
N GLN A 275 -11.70 1.05 23.85
CA GLN A 275 -10.81 0.72 24.96
C GLN A 275 -9.69 -0.24 24.51
N GLU A 276 -10.00 -1.19 23.63
CA GLU A 276 -9.01 -2.08 23.03
C GLU A 276 -7.98 -1.26 22.25
N LEU A 277 -8.44 -0.39 21.35
CA LEU A 277 -7.56 0.45 20.53
C LEU A 277 -6.76 1.45 21.37
N GLU A 278 -7.37 2.04 22.43
CA GLU A 278 -6.62 2.91 23.35
C GLU A 278 -5.42 2.17 23.94
N GLY A 279 -5.62 0.95 24.41
CA GLY A 279 -4.54 0.12 24.98
C GLY A 279 -3.44 -0.17 23.97
N VAL A 280 -3.81 -0.55 22.75
CA VAL A 280 -2.90 -0.87 21.66
C VAL A 280 -2.04 0.35 21.27
N PHE A 281 -2.66 1.49 21.00
CA PHE A 281 -1.95 2.70 20.57
C PHE A 281 -1.09 3.32 21.69
N ARG A 282 -1.57 3.33 22.95
CA ARG A 282 -0.74 3.77 24.09
C ARG A 282 0.48 2.88 24.27
N GLY A 283 0.31 1.56 24.17
CA GLY A 283 1.42 0.60 24.22
C GLY A 283 2.44 0.79 23.10
N ALA A 284 2.01 1.28 21.96
CA ALA A 284 2.87 1.63 20.82
C ALA A 284 3.50 3.05 20.90
N GLY A 285 3.27 3.80 21.99
CA GLY A 285 3.87 5.12 22.21
C GLY A 285 3.12 6.29 21.58
N TRP A 286 1.88 6.10 21.14
CA TRP A 286 1.06 7.15 20.54
C TRP A 286 0.39 8.04 21.60
N ASN A 287 0.11 9.28 21.21
CA ASN A 287 -0.84 10.14 21.88
C ASN A 287 -2.26 9.70 21.49
N VAL A 288 -3.12 9.39 22.49
CA VAL A 288 -4.50 8.90 22.24
C VAL A 288 -5.49 9.94 22.71
N ILE A 289 -6.37 10.39 21.84
CA ILE A 289 -7.47 11.32 22.14
C ILE A 289 -8.80 10.60 21.89
N LYS A 290 -9.57 10.37 22.95
CA LYS A 290 -10.92 9.81 22.85
C LYS A 290 -11.96 10.92 22.73
N VAL A 291 -12.87 10.79 21.77
CA VAL A 291 -14.00 11.68 21.51
C VAL A 291 -15.29 10.83 21.56
N VAL A 292 -15.71 10.47 22.77
CA VAL A 292 -16.76 9.48 23.01
C VAL A 292 -18.12 10.12 23.11
N TRP A 293 -18.23 11.21 23.89
CA TRP A 293 -19.47 11.85 24.25
C TRP A 293 -19.54 13.29 23.76
N GLY A 294 -20.71 13.67 23.22
CA GLY A 294 -21.00 15.05 22.82
C GLY A 294 -21.24 15.97 24.03
N ARG A 295 -21.18 17.26 23.79
CA ARG A 295 -21.29 18.30 24.85
C ARG A 295 -22.57 18.24 25.70
N HIS A 296 -23.65 17.64 25.21
CA HIS A 296 -24.88 17.49 25.99
C HIS A 296 -24.74 16.49 27.15
N TRP A 297 -23.69 15.67 27.17
CA TRP A 297 -23.31 14.83 28.28
C TRP A 297 -22.53 15.57 29.39
N ASP A 298 -21.93 16.73 29.09
CA ASP A 298 -21.05 17.44 30.03
C ASP A 298 -21.78 17.83 31.33
N PRO A 299 -23.05 18.32 31.31
CA PRO A 299 -23.77 18.60 32.53
C PRO A 299 -24.04 17.36 33.38
N LEU A 300 -24.25 16.19 32.75
CA LEU A 300 -24.46 14.94 33.47
C LEU A 300 -23.18 14.47 34.16
N PHE A 301 -22.02 14.59 33.49
CA PHE A 301 -20.70 14.31 34.08
C PHE A 301 -20.39 15.27 35.25
N GLN A 302 -20.72 16.54 35.14
CA GLN A 302 -20.56 17.50 36.23
C GLN A 302 -21.44 17.18 37.44
N ALA A 303 -22.61 16.57 37.23
CA ALA A 303 -23.54 16.15 38.26
C ALA A 303 -23.16 14.80 38.90
N ASP A 304 -22.30 14.02 38.28
CA ASP A 304 -21.87 12.67 38.69
C ASP A 304 -20.83 12.72 39.82
N LYS A 305 -21.29 13.11 41.03
CA LYS A 305 -20.37 13.28 42.17
C LYS A 305 -19.79 11.97 42.70
N ASP A 306 -20.58 10.90 42.59
CA ASP A 306 -20.24 9.58 43.13
C ASP A 306 -19.63 8.64 42.06
N GLY A 307 -19.48 9.11 40.82
CA GLY A 307 -18.89 8.37 39.70
C GLY A 307 -19.78 7.24 39.16
N GLU A 308 -21.10 7.28 39.48
CA GLU A 308 -22.03 6.22 39.07
C GLU A 308 -22.31 6.20 37.56
N LEU A 309 -22.40 7.38 36.95
CA LEU A 309 -22.52 7.51 35.50
C LEU A 309 -21.27 7.00 34.79
N GLN A 310 -20.09 7.39 35.27
CA GLN A 310 -18.79 6.92 34.69
C GLN A 310 -18.69 5.40 34.83
N ARG A 311 -19.02 4.84 36.03
CA ARG A 311 -19.00 3.39 36.25
C ARG A 311 -19.94 2.67 35.27
N ARG A 312 -21.15 3.17 35.05
CA ARG A 312 -22.11 2.61 34.11
C ARG A 312 -21.59 2.63 32.70
N MET A 313 -20.96 3.73 32.26
CA MET A 313 -20.32 3.83 30.95
C MET A 313 -19.16 2.84 30.75
N ASP A 314 -18.41 2.57 31.80
CA ASP A 314 -17.32 1.59 31.80
C ASP A 314 -17.82 0.13 31.75
N GLU A 315 -19.03 -0.14 32.25
CA GLU A 315 -19.62 -1.49 32.27
C GLU A 315 -20.31 -1.87 30.95
N VAL A 316 -20.95 -0.90 30.27
CA VAL A 316 -21.76 -1.15 29.08
C VAL A 316 -20.87 -1.58 27.89
N VAL A 317 -21.23 -2.68 27.22
CA VAL A 317 -20.54 -3.19 26.00
C VAL A 317 -21.03 -2.52 24.72
N ASP A 318 -20.25 -2.62 23.66
CA ASP A 318 -20.54 -1.96 22.38
C ASP A 318 -21.90 -2.42 21.76
N GLY A 319 -22.27 -3.68 21.92
CA GLY A 319 -23.56 -4.20 21.46
C GLY A 319 -24.76 -3.49 22.11
N GLU A 320 -24.66 -3.16 23.40
CA GLU A 320 -25.70 -2.37 24.10
C GLU A 320 -25.66 -0.90 23.68
N TYR A 321 -24.49 -0.30 23.45
CA TYR A 321 -24.41 1.05 22.90
C TYR A 321 -25.06 1.16 21.53
N GLN A 322 -24.99 0.10 20.71
CA GLN A 322 -25.72 0.01 19.43
C GLN A 322 -27.24 -0.06 19.68
N ASN A 323 -27.70 -0.85 20.65
CA ASN A 323 -29.11 -0.95 21.02
C ASN A 323 -29.69 0.39 21.48
N TYR A 324 -28.96 1.16 22.31
CA TYR A 324 -29.37 2.50 22.72
C TYR A 324 -29.56 3.47 21.56
N ALA A 325 -28.70 3.38 20.54
CA ALA A 325 -28.84 4.21 19.36
C ALA A 325 -30.01 3.79 18.46
N SER A 326 -30.27 2.47 18.34
CA SER A 326 -31.26 1.93 17.41
C SER A 326 -32.69 1.86 17.96
N ARG A 327 -32.84 1.72 19.29
CA ARG A 327 -34.16 1.53 19.96
C ARG A 327 -34.75 2.79 20.58
N GLY A 328 -33.95 3.86 20.65
CA GLY A 328 -34.46 5.18 21.06
C GLY A 328 -34.36 5.53 22.53
N GLY A 329 -34.89 6.72 22.88
CA GLY A 329 -34.72 7.32 24.19
C GLY A 329 -35.44 6.59 25.33
N ALA A 330 -36.64 6.06 25.09
CA ALA A 330 -37.36 5.26 26.08
C ALA A 330 -36.56 4.00 26.47
N TYR A 331 -36.02 3.27 25.51
CA TYR A 331 -35.17 2.11 25.76
C TYR A 331 -33.89 2.50 26.50
N THR A 332 -33.26 3.62 26.13
CA THR A 332 -32.07 4.13 26.81
C THR A 332 -32.36 4.54 28.25
N ARG A 333 -33.49 5.18 28.48
CA ARG A 333 -33.94 5.52 29.85
C ARG A 333 -34.06 4.27 30.71
N GLU A 334 -34.77 3.26 30.21
CA GLU A 334 -35.07 2.04 30.96
C GLU A 334 -33.80 1.19 31.19
N HIS A 335 -32.97 0.99 30.16
CA HIS A 335 -31.88 -0.01 30.21
C HIS A 335 -30.49 0.58 30.53
N PHE A 336 -30.26 1.87 30.25
CA PHE A 336 -29.01 2.53 30.63
C PHE A 336 -29.14 3.24 31.96
N PHE A 337 -30.07 4.23 32.04
CA PHE A 337 -30.26 5.02 33.24
C PHE A 337 -31.05 4.26 34.30
N GLY A 338 -31.89 3.32 33.91
CA GLY A 338 -32.61 2.44 34.84
C GLY A 338 -31.77 1.44 35.61
N ALA A 339 -30.46 1.39 35.35
CA ALA A 339 -29.53 0.53 36.08
C ALA A 339 -29.37 0.91 37.57
N SER A 340 -29.60 2.17 37.92
CA SER A 340 -29.67 2.62 39.32
C SER A 340 -30.64 3.79 39.51
N PRO A 341 -31.22 3.96 40.74
CA PRO A 341 -32.09 5.11 41.05
C PRO A 341 -31.39 6.46 40.86
N GLU A 342 -30.12 6.55 41.14
CA GLU A 342 -29.27 7.74 40.99
C GLU A 342 -29.19 8.18 39.52
N LEU A 343 -28.96 7.26 38.64
CA LEU A 343 -28.93 7.52 37.20
C LEU A 343 -30.27 7.95 36.64
N LEU A 344 -31.38 7.30 37.09
CA LEU A 344 -32.72 7.71 36.68
C LEU A 344 -33.04 9.14 37.14
N LYS A 345 -32.65 9.50 38.36
CA LYS A 345 -32.82 10.85 38.90
C LYS A 345 -32.07 11.90 38.11
N MET A 346 -30.87 11.58 37.59
CA MET A 346 -30.08 12.50 36.78
C MET A 346 -30.81 12.96 35.49
N VAL A 347 -31.69 12.12 34.95
CA VAL A 347 -32.40 12.36 33.71
C VAL A 347 -33.91 12.48 33.84
N GLU A 348 -34.47 12.61 35.09
CA GLU A 348 -35.90 12.70 35.31
C GLU A 348 -36.57 13.91 34.63
N HIS A 349 -35.79 14.99 34.44
CA HIS A 349 -36.20 16.22 33.79
C HIS A 349 -36.10 16.19 32.26
N LEU A 350 -35.47 15.18 31.68
CA LEU A 350 -35.28 15.02 30.23
C LEU A 350 -36.41 14.20 29.64
N SER A 351 -36.94 14.61 28.48
CA SER A 351 -37.83 13.75 27.69
C SER A 351 -37.03 12.63 27.00
N ASP A 352 -37.70 11.63 26.44
CA ASP A 352 -37.02 10.58 25.65
C ASP A 352 -36.36 11.15 24.40
N ASN A 353 -36.90 12.23 23.81
CA ASN A 353 -36.27 12.95 22.73
C ASN A 353 -34.98 13.67 23.18
N ASP A 354 -34.95 14.22 24.38
CA ASP A 354 -33.72 14.83 24.94
C ASP A 354 -32.65 13.78 25.21
N ILE A 355 -33.05 12.60 25.71
CA ILE A 355 -32.10 11.47 25.86
C ILE A 355 -31.52 11.02 24.51
N MET A 356 -32.34 10.99 23.45
CA MET A 356 -31.86 10.72 22.10
C MET A 356 -30.91 11.82 21.57
N ALA A 357 -31.08 13.06 22.05
CA ALA A 357 -30.20 14.17 21.68
C ALA A 357 -28.84 14.14 22.41
N LEU A 358 -28.68 13.27 23.42
CA LEU A 358 -27.38 12.97 24.05
C LEU A 358 -26.47 12.24 23.03
N ASN A 359 -25.84 13.00 22.17
CA ASN A 359 -25.16 12.49 21.00
C ASN A 359 -23.76 11.91 21.31
N ARG A 360 -23.18 11.19 20.35
CA ARG A 360 -21.80 10.70 20.39
C ARG A 360 -20.83 11.83 20.02
N GLY A 361 -19.62 11.81 20.59
CA GLY A 361 -18.63 12.88 20.43
C GLY A 361 -18.21 13.15 18.99
N GLY A 362 -18.08 12.10 18.17
CA GLY A 362 -17.73 12.24 16.75
C GLY A 362 -18.80 12.93 15.88
N HIS A 363 -20.01 13.16 16.41
CA HIS A 363 -21.06 13.96 15.79
C HIS A 363 -21.15 15.40 16.33
N ASP A 364 -20.34 15.72 17.34
CA ASP A 364 -20.30 17.07 17.93
C ASP A 364 -19.10 17.85 17.37
N PRO A 365 -19.32 18.88 16.54
CA PRO A 365 -18.23 19.61 15.89
C PRO A 365 -17.31 20.33 16.88
N TYR A 366 -17.79 20.72 18.06
CA TYR A 366 -16.93 21.34 19.09
C TYR A 366 -15.94 20.36 19.68
N LYS A 367 -16.41 19.14 20.02
CA LYS A 367 -15.57 18.06 20.54
C LYS A 367 -14.52 17.62 19.50
N VAL A 368 -14.95 17.50 18.23
CA VAL A 368 -14.06 17.15 17.11
C VAL A 368 -13.02 18.24 16.88
N TYR A 369 -13.45 19.52 16.90
CA TYR A 369 -12.53 20.65 16.74
C TYR A 369 -11.46 20.68 17.84
N ALA A 370 -11.87 20.56 19.12
CA ALA A 370 -10.94 20.52 20.24
C ALA A 370 -9.93 19.36 20.11
N ALA A 371 -10.38 18.18 19.67
CA ALA A 371 -9.51 17.03 19.44
C ALA A 371 -8.48 17.29 18.32
N TYR A 372 -8.93 17.87 17.21
CA TYR A 372 -8.05 18.19 16.07
C TYR A 372 -7.04 19.29 16.42
N ALA A 373 -7.50 20.32 17.12
CA ALA A 373 -6.65 21.42 17.61
C ALA A 373 -5.54 20.90 18.54
N LYS A 374 -5.86 19.95 19.43
CA LYS A 374 -4.87 19.29 20.30
C LYS A 374 -3.93 18.39 19.50
N ALA A 375 -4.45 17.64 18.53
CA ALA A 375 -3.65 16.74 17.69
C ALA A 375 -2.60 17.46 16.83
N VAL A 376 -2.95 18.56 16.20
CA VAL A 376 -2.00 19.32 15.35
C VAL A 376 -0.89 20.00 16.16
N LYS A 377 -1.11 20.28 17.45
CA LYS A 377 -0.13 20.85 18.38
C LYS A 377 0.75 19.81 19.07
N ALA A 378 0.43 18.52 18.91
CA ALA A 378 1.22 17.44 19.52
C ALA A 378 2.62 17.38 18.90
N ASN A 379 3.64 17.18 19.75
CA ASN A 379 5.03 17.06 19.35
C ASN A 379 5.62 15.73 19.86
N GLY A 380 6.57 15.19 19.10
CA GLY A 380 7.37 14.02 19.47
C GLY A 380 6.61 12.69 19.50
N LYS A 381 5.31 12.67 19.16
CA LYS A 381 4.50 11.45 19.11
C LYS A 381 3.43 11.54 18.02
N PRO A 382 3.15 10.45 17.30
CA PRO A 382 1.96 10.37 16.44
C PRO A 382 0.69 10.42 17.31
N THR A 383 -0.41 10.90 16.73
CA THR A 383 -1.69 11.02 17.44
C THR A 383 -2.76 10.15 16.81
N VAL A 384 -3.53 9.43 17.64
CA VAL A 384 -4.77 8.77 17.23
C VAL A 384 -5.97 9.40 17.93
N ILE A 385 -7.01 9.69 17.16
CA ILE A 385 -8.30 10.19 17.64
C ILE A 385 -9.31 9.06 17.48
N LEU A 386 -9.84 8.57 18.60
CA LEU A 386 -10.88 7.54 18.65
C LEU A 386 -12.23 8.23 18.76
N ALA A 387 -12.88 8.45 17.61
CA ALA A 387 -14.11 9.23 17.52
C ALA A 387 -15.34 8.29 17.49
N LYS A 388 -16.10 8.23 18.58
CA LYS A 388 -17.35 7.46 18.66
C LYS A 388 -18.43 8.12 17.83
N THR A 389 -19.02 7.36 16.89
CA THR A 389 -20.08 7.78 15.99
C THR A 389 -21.24 6.78 15.98
N ILE A 390 -22.19 6.99 15.08
CA ILE A 390 -23.31 6.08 14.80
C ILE A 390 -23.34 5.79 13.31
N LYS A 391 -23.29 4.51 12.93
CA LYS A 391 -23.39 4.11 11.53
C LYS A 391 -24.75 4.46 10.94
N GLY A 392 -24.77 5.10 9.78
CA GLY A 392 -26.02 5.58 9.17
C GLY A 392 -26.68 6.73 9.94
N TYR A 393 -25.88 7.53 10.64
CA TYR A 393 -26.38 8.66 11.43
C TYR A 393 -27.35 9.56 10.65
N ALA A 394 -28.49 9.81 11.22
CA ALA A 394 -29.61 10.60 10.71
C ALA A 394 -30.50 9.94 9.65
N PHE A 395 -30.33 8.66 9.33
CA PHE A 395 -31.22 7.95 8.41
C PHE A 395 -32.55 7.51 9.03
N GLY A 396 -32.66 7.60 10.36
CA GLY A 396 -33.88 7.23 11.09
C GLY A 396 -33.97 5.75 11.48
N GLY A 397 -35.00 5.40 12.22
CA GLY A 397 -35.09 4.16 12.99
C GLY A 397 -34.93 2.82 12.24
N SER A 398 -35.18 2.76 10.93
CA SER A 398 -34.99 1.53 10.15
C SER A 398 -33.60 1.37 9.55
N ALA A 399 -32.79 2.43 9.55
CA ALA A 399 -31.52 2.50 8.84
C ALA A 399 -30.36 3.08 9.67
N GLU A 400 -30.63 3.52 10.91
CA GLU A 400 -29.60 4.08 11.81
C GLU A 400 -29.24 3.04 12.88
N ALA A 401 -27.95 2.73 13.03
CA ALA A 401 -27.40 1.78 13.98
C ALA A 401 -27.92 0.33 13.88
N GLN A 402 -28.62 -0.04 12.83
CA GLN A 402 -29.08 -1.41 12.59
C GLN A 402 -27.95 -2.28 12.02
N ASN A 403 -27.98 -3.58 12.25
CA ASN A 403 -26.99 -4.48 11.64
C ASN A 403 -27.01 -4.41 10.10
N ALA A 404 -28.17 -4.17 9.49
CA ALA A 404 -28.32 -4.01 8.04
C ALA A 404 -27.90 -2.62 7.51
N THR A 405 -27.51 -1.67 8.36
CA THR A 405 -27.22 -0.27 7.99
C THR A 405 -26.15 -0.14 6.90
N HIS A 406 -25.18 -1.03 6.90
CA HIS A 406 -24.10 -1.01 5.87
C HIS A 406 -24.65 -1.16 4.45
N SER A 407 -25.68 -1.99 4.28
CA SER A 407 -26.27 -2.31 2.96
C SER A 407 -27.39 -1.35 2.54
N VAL A 408 -27.67 -0.30 3.31
CA VAL A 408 -28.72 0.68 2.99
C VAL A 408 -28.31 1.49 1.77
N LYS A 409 -29.12 1.40 0.71
CA LYS A 409 -28.93 2.11 -0.56
C LYS A 409 -30.10 3.03 -0.93
N LYS A 410 -31.22 2.88 -0.23
CA LYS A 410 -32.48 3.61 -0.47
C LYS A 410 -33.12 3.94 0.88
N LEU A 411 -33.71 5.12 0.96
CA LEU A 411 -34.66 5.51 2.00
C LEU A 411 -36.06 5.61 1.38
N ASP A 412 -37.08 5.27 2.15
CA ASP A 412 -38.44 5.56 1.74
C ASP A 412 -38.73 7.07 1.80
N ILE A 413 -39.86 7.49 1.25
CA ILE A 413 -40.27 8.90 1.18
C ILE A 413 -40.37 9.55 2.54
N ASP A 414 -40.86 8.83 3.56
CA ASP A 414 -41.02 9.35 4.90
C ASP A 414 -39.66 9.56 5.58
N ALA A 415 -38.73 8.63 5.38
CA ALA A 415 -37.36 8.76 5.86
C ALA A 415 -36.63 9.92 5.17
N LEU A 416 -36.81 10.07 3.84
CA LEU A 416 -36.26 11.20 3.06
C LEU A 416 -36.82 12.54 3.55
N LYS A 417 -38.10 12.62 3.83
CA LYS A 417 -38.77 13.82 4.37
C LYS A 417 -38.19 14.19 5.71
N LYS A 418 -38.09 13.22 6.64
CA LYS A 418 -37.47 13.43 7.96
C LYS A 418 -36.02 13.86 7.85
N PHE A 419 -35.26 13.27 6.91
CA PHE A 419 -33.86 13.62 6.68
C PHE A 419 -33.72 15.06 6.15
N ARG A 420 -34.51 15.44 5.12
CA ARG A 420 -34.56 16.78 4.57
C ARG A 420 -34.89 17.81 5.64
N ASP A 421 -35.94 17.57 6.45
CA ASP A 421 -36.43 18.49 7.47
C ASP A 421 -35.43 18.65 8.62
N ARG A 422 -34.77 17.54 9.02
CA ARG A 422 -33.72 17.55 10.05
C ARG A 422 -32.55 18.49 9.71
N PHE A 423 -32.23 18.59 8.44
CA PHE A 423 -31.11 19.40 7.95
C PHE A 423 -31.56 20.70 7.29
N GLY A 424 -32.87 20.95 7.17
CA GLY A 424 -33.39 22.19 6.58
C GLY A 424 -33.09 22.34 5.10
N ILE A 425 -33.08 21.25 4.33
CA ILE A 425 -32.78 21.30 2.90
C ILE A 425 -33.99 21.88 2.16
N PRO A 426 -33.85 22.92 1.32
CA PRO A 426 -35.00 23.61 0.68
C PRO A 426 -35.46 22.85 -0.58
N ILE A 427 -36.04 21.69 -0.39
CA ILE A 427 -36.64 20.86 -1.45
C ILE A 427 -38.10 20.63 -1.11
N GLU A 428 -38.98 20.96 -2.05
CA GLU A 428 -40.42 20.81 -1.91
C GLU A 428 -40.85 19.31 -1.86
N ASP A 429 -41.95 19.03 -1.18
CA ASP A 429 -42.45 17.67 -0.97
C ASP A 429 -42.73 16.91 -2.27
N ASP A 430 -43.22 17.58 -3.29
CA ASP A 430 -43.51 17.01 -4.62
C ASP A 430 -42.28 16.61 -5.43
N LYS A 431 -41.12 17.13 -5.08
CA LYS A 431 -39.83 16.83 -5.72
C LYS A 431 -39.00 15.77 -4.99
N LEU A 432 -39.40 15.39 -3.77
CA LEU A 432 -38.62 14.45 -2.94
C LEU A 432 -38.44 13.09 -3.61
N GLU A 433 -39.41 12.62 -4.36
CA GLU A 433 -39.32 11.35 -5.07
C GLU A 433 -38.19 11.33 -6.12
N GLU A 434 -37.88 12.48 -6.74
CA GLU A 434 -36.80 12.61 -7.71
C GLU A 434 -35.41 12.63 -7.04
N VAL A 435 -35.35 12.91 -5.75
CA VAL A 435 -34.11 13.08 -4.95
C VAL A 435 -33.15 14.05 -5.65
N PRO A 436 -33.57 15.30 -5.90
CA PRO A 436 -32.76 16.24 -6.66
C PRO A 436 -31.50 16.63 -5.86
N TYR A 437 -30.42 16.95 -6.59
CA TYR A 437 -29.24 17.59 -5.95
C TYR A 437 -29.62 19.01 -5.54
N TYR A 438 -28.96 19.50 -4.51
CA TYR A 438 -29.08 20.86 -4.05
C TYR A 438 -27.71 21.53 -3.92
N ARG A 439 -27.50 22.59 -4.63
CA ARG A 439 -26.35 23.50 -4.51
C ARG A 439 -26.87 24.92 -4.31
N PRO A 440 -26.45 25.61 -3.23
CA PRO A 440 -26.83 27.02 -3.03
C PRO A 440 -26.37 27.90 -4.18
N ALA A 441 -27.00 29.05 -4.35
CA ALA A 441 -26.61 30.05 -5.33
C ALA A 441 -25.18 30.56 -5.09
N GLU A 442 -24.48 30.94 -6.16
CA GLU A 442 -23.04 31.34 -6.12
C GLU A 442 -22.76 32.49 -5.13
N ASP A 443 -23.73 33.36 -4.92
CA ASP A 443 -23.67 34.49 -3.99
C ASP A 443 -24.30 34.24 -2.62
N SER A 444 -24.69 32.98 -2.34
CA SER A 444 -25.27 32.58 -1.06
C SER A 444 -24.29 32.77 0.11
N LEU A 445 -24.80 32.86 1.32
CA LEU A 445 -23.98 32.98 2.52
C LEU A 445 -23.16 31.70 2.76
N GLU A 446 -23.75 30.54 2.49
CA GLU A 446 -23.12 29.23 2.64
C GLU A 446 -21.90 29.07 1.75
N LEU A 447 -22.03 29.38 0.44
CA LEU A 447 -20.90 29.27 -0.49
C LEU A 447 -19.82 30.30 -0.20
N ARG A 448 -20.19 31.52 0.15
CA ARG A 448 -19.21 32.55 0.58
C ARG A 448 -18.45 32.11 1.84
N TYR A 449 -19.15 31.52 2.80
CA TYR A 449 -18.54 31.00 4.02
C TYR A 449 -17.56 29.87 3.68
N MET A 450 -17.98 28.88 2.91
CA MET A 450 -17.12 27.74 2.50
C MET A 450 -15.85 28.21 1.78
N ARG A 451 -15.99 29.14 0.83
CA ARG A 451 -14.85 29.71 0.09
C ARG A 451 -13.87 30.42 1.03
N LYS A 452 -14.38 31.29 1.92
CA LYS A 452 -13.56 31.97 2.90
C LYS A 452 -12.75 30.99 3.76
N MET A 453 -13.38 29.93 4.26
CA MET A 453 -12.70 28.90 5.06
C MET A 453 -11.64 28.19 4.21
N ARG A 454 -11.97 27.79 2.98
CA ARG A 454 -11.04 27.08 2.11
C ARG A 454 -9.84 27.95 1.69
N GLU A 455 -10.07 29.21 1.32
CA GLU A 455 -9.03 30.17 0.94
C GLU A 455 -8.01 30.39 2.08
N SER A 456 -8.45 30.38 3.33
CA SER A 456 -7.56 30.48 4.50
C SER A 456 -6.62 29.27 4.67
N LEU A 457 -6.96 28.13 4.08
CA LEU A 457 -6.23 26.86 4.19
C LEU A 457 -5.49 26.47 2.90
N GLY A 458 -5.56 27.28 1.83
CA GLY A 458 -4.89 26.99 0.55
C GLY A 458 -5.82 26.43 -0.52
N ALA A 459 -5.27 25.73 -1.51
CA ALA A 459 -6.03 25.18 -2.62
C ALA A 459 -7.09 24.16 -2.19
N PRO A 460 -8.14 23.94 -3.02
CA PRO A 460 -9.14 22.91 -2.75
C PRO A 460 -8.58 21.49 -2.64
N LEU A 461 -9.21 20.66 -1.81
CA LEU A 461 -8.91 19.24 -1.63
C LEU A 461 -10.15 18.37 -1.92
N PRO A 462 -10.01 17.13 -2.40
CA PRO A 462 -8.79 16.45 -2.83
C PRO A 462 -8.10 17.14 -4.02
N HIS A 463 -6.80 16.97 -4.09
CA HIS A 463 -5.97 17.47 -5.19
C HIS A 463 -4.77 16.54 -5.35
N ARG A 464 -4.41 16.20 -6.58
CA ARG A 464 -3.24 15.40 -6.90
C ARG A 464 -2.44 16.02 -8.03
N ARG A 465 -1.13 16.08 -7.86
CA ARG A 465 -0.19 16.45 -8.94
C ARG A 465 0.04 15.22 -9.82
N VAL A 466 -0.18 15.35 -11.11
CA VAL A 466 -0.02 14.25 -12.08
C VAL A 466 1.44 14.08 -12.51
N GLN A 467 2.17 15.18 -12.60
CA GLN A 467 3.55 15.22 -13.08
C GLN A 467 4.38 16.22 -12.25
N SER A 468 5.71 16.04 -12.27
CA SER A 468 6.71 16.96 -11.76
C SER A 468 7.65 17.37 -12.89
N GLU A 469 8.64 18.21 -12.62
CA GLU A 469 9.71 18.49 -13.57
C GLU A 469 10.47 17.19 -13.90
N PRO A 470 10.74 16.89 -15.20
CA PRO A 470 11.53 15.75 -15.60
C PRO A 470 12.95 15.79 -15.03
N LEU A 471 13.49 14.61 -14.70
CA LEU A 471 14.88 14.49 -14.28
C LEU A 471 15.79 14.26 -15.49
N LYS A 472 16.98 14.82 -15.44
CA LYS A 472 18.04 14.50 -16.39
C LYS A 472 18.74 13.21 -15.92
N VAL A 473 18.32 12.09 -16.50
CA VAL A 473 18.86 10.77 -16.12
C VAL A 473 20.19 10.45 -16.81
N PRO A 474 21.05 9.62 -16.18
CA PRO A 474 22.31 9.21 -16.81
C PRO A 474 22.05 8.42 -18.09
N LYS A 475 22.94 8.61 -19.07
CA LYS A 475 22.95 7.84 -20.31
C LYS A 475 23.57 6.46 -20.06
N LEU A 476 23.41 5.54 -21.04
CA LEU A 476 23.92 4.18 -20.91
C LEU A 476 25.44 4.12 -20.69
N GLU A 477 26.21 5.04 -21.27
CA GLU A 477 27.66 5.14 -21.10
C GLU A 477 28.09 5.38 -19.64
N ALA A 478 27.23 5.89 -18.78
CA ALA A 478 27.52 5.99 -17.35
C ALA A 478 27.74 4.62 -16.68
N PHE A 479 27.24 3.57 -17.29
CA PHE A 479 27.36 2.18 -16.83
C PHE A 479 28.41 1.38 -17.62
N ASP A 480 29.39 2.04 -18.28
CA ASP A 480 30.39 1.42 -19.15
C ASP A 480 31.05 0.17 -18.54
N SER A 481 31.36 0.20 -17.25
CA SER A 481 31.88 -0.97 -16.53
C SER A 481 30.96 -2.20 -16.52
N GLN A 482 29.69 -2.05 -16.80
CA GLN A 482 28.72 -3.13 -16.92
C GLN A 482 28.53 -3.59 -18.37
N LEU A 483 28.93 -2.75 -19.32
CA LEU A 483 28.83 -3.02 -20.76
C LEU A 483 30.03 -3.82 -21.30
N GLN A 484 31.14 -3.77 -20.57
CA GLN A 484 32.38 -4.47 -20.93
C GLN A 484 32.44 -5.86 -20.30
N SER A 485 33.32 -6.71 -20.87
CA SER A 485 33.59 -8.03 -20.30
C SER A 485 34.22 -7.92 -18.90
N SER A 486 33.82 -8.81 -17.98
CA SER A 486 34.46 -8.96 -16.66
C SER A 486 35.83 -9.67 -16.74
N GLY A 487 36.29 -10.12 -17.93
CA GLY A 487 37.46 -10.99 -18.10
C GLY A 487 37.26 -12.30 -17.31
N ASP A 488 38.31 -12.70 -16.57
CA ASP A 488 38.29 -13.91 -15.74
C ASP A 488 37.50 -13.76 -14.43
N ARG A 489 37.00 -12.56 -14.13
CA ARG A 489 36.28 -12.31 -12.90
C ARG A 489 34.82 -12.76 -13.04
N GLU A 490 34.40 -13.65 -12.16
CA GLU A 490 33.01 -14.07 -12.06
C GLU A 490 32.20 -13.10 -11.18
N VAL A 491 31.00 -12.72 -11.67
CA VAL A 491 30.11 -11.74 -11.02
C VAL A 491 28.68 -12.20 -11.19
N SER A 492 27.90 -12.17 -10.11
CA SER A 492 26.46 -12.40 -10.17
C SER A 492 25.69 -11.16 -10.63
N THR A 493 24.47 -11.34 -11.12
CA THR A 493 23.61 -10.20 -11.48
C THR A 493 23.21 -9.38 -10.26
N THR A 494 23.12 -9.97 -9.06
CA THR A 494 22.94 -9.22 -7.80
C THR A 494 24.12 -8.28 -7.55
N MET A 495 25.34 -8.76 -7.69
CA MET A 495 26.54 -7.90 -7.55
C MET A 495 26.67 -6.87 -8.67
N ALA A 496 26.23 -7.21 -9.89
CA ALA A 496 26.15 -6.24 -10.99
C ALA A 496 25.17 -5.10 -10.63
N PHE A 497 24.00 -5.44 -10.06
CA PHE A 497 23.05 -4.45 -9.56
C PHE A 497 23.63 -3.54 -8.48
N VAL A 498 24.30 -4.09 -7.46
CA VAL A 498 24.93 -3.29 -6.39
C VAL A 498 25.97 -2.32 -6.94
N ARG A 499 26.77 -2.74 -7.93
CA ARG A 499 27.74 -1.85 -8.61
C ARG A 499 27.02 -0.74 -9.40
N LEU A 500 25.96 -1.08 -10.13
CA LEU A 500 25.14 -0.12 -10.86
C LEU A 500 24.53 0.91 -9.90
N LEU A 501 23.94 0.46 -8.78
CA LEU A 501 23.40 1.33 -7.74
C LEU A 501 24.47 2.25 -7.14
N SER A 502 25.69 1.73 -6.94
CA SER A 502 26.84 2.53 -6.48
C SER A 502 27.29 3.60 -7.48
N VAL A 503 27.03 3.42 -8.77
CA VAL A 503 27.23 4.47 -9.80
C VAL A 503 26.13 5.51 -9.68
N LEU A 504 24.88 5.08 -9.56
CA LEU A 504 23.71 5.97 -9.48
C LEU A 504 23.75 6.90 -8.27
N VAL A 505 24.10 6.41 -7.08
CA VAL A 505 24.17 7.26 -5.86
C VAL A 505 25.29 8.32 -5.92
N LYS A 506 26.24 8.20 -6.85
CA LYS A 506 27.31 9.17 -7.12
C LYS A 506 26.99 10.12 -8.25
N ASP A 507 25.90 9.90 -8.97
CA ASP A 507 25.51 10.77 -10.08
C ASP A 507 25.22 12.19 -9.57
N LYS A 508 25.69 13.20 -10.30
CA LYS A 508 25.61 14.60 -9.89
C LYS A 508 24.19 15.18 -9.96
N GLU A 509 23.37 14.67 -10.88
CA GLU A 509 22.02 15.16 -11.13
C GLU A 509 20.98 14.44 -10.26
N ILE A 510 21.05 13.11 -10.20
CA ILE A 510 20.03 12.30 -9.53
C ILE A 510 20.52 11.57 -8.27
N GLY A 511 21.81 11.58 -7.95
CA GLY A 511 22.38 10.76 -6.88
C GLY A 511 21.73 10.96 -5.52
N GLN A 512 21.38 12.19 -5.14
CA GLN A 512 20.68 12.48 -3.89
C GLN A 512 19.22 12.02 -3.88
N ARG A 513 18.65 11.73 -5.05
CA ARG A 513 17.26 11.25 -5.21
C ARG A 513 17.15 9.74 -5.21
N ILE A 514 18.28 9.03 -5.34
CA ILE A 514 18.33 7.56 -5.26
C ILE A 514 18.04 7.13 -3.83
N VAL A 515 17.08 6.23 -3.66
CA VAL A 515 16.70 5.70 -2.33
C VAL A 515 16.85 4.17 -2.34
N PRO A 516 17.96 3.63 -1.86
CA PRO A 516 18.08 2.19 -1.61
C PRO A 516 17.19 1.79 -0.44
N ILE A 517 16.40 0.74 -0.58
CA ILE A 517 15.48 0.25 0.45
C ILE A 517 15.67 -1.26 0.61
N VAL A 518 15.84 -1.72 1.82
CA VAL A 518 15.99 -3.14 2.18
C VAL A 518 15.19 -3.47 3.44
N PRO A 519 14.71 -4.73 3.58
CA PRO A 519 14.01 -5.15 4.80
C PRO A 519 14.94 -5.65 5.91
N ASP A 520 16.20 -5.92 5.72
CA ASP A 520 17.24 -6.34 6.68
C ASP A 520 18.34 -7.23 6.02
N GLU A 521 18.34 -7.33 4.70
CA GLU A 521 19.22 -8.27 4.00
C GLU A 521 20.36 -7.57 3.23
N ALA A 522 20.75 -6.35 3.61
CA ALA A 522 21.77 -5.59 2.90
C ALA A 522 23.09 -6.36 2.76
N ARG A 523 23.54 -7.07 3.80
CA ARG A 523 24.75 -7.89 3.78
C ARG A 523 24.58 -9.13 2.88
N THR A 524 23.42 -9.75 2.88
CA THR A 524 23.10 -10.89 2.00
C THR A 524 23.22 -10.52 0.52
N PHE A 525 22.83 -9.29 0.18
CA PHE A 525 22.90 -8.78 -1.21
C PHE A 525 24.25 -8.13 -1.55
N GLY A 526 25.21 -8.10 -0.61
CA GLY A 526 26.52 -7.47 -0.81
C GLY A 526 26.47 -5.94 -0.84
N MET A 527 25.49 -5.34 -0.15
CA MET A 527 25.26 -3.89 -0.07
C MET A 527 25.93 -3.23 1.15
N GLU A 528 26.64 -3.97 2.00
CA GLU A 528 27.27 -3.45 3.22
C GLU A 528 28.22 -2.28 2.96
N GLY A 529 28.81 -2.20 1.78
CA GLY A 529 29.62 -1.05 1.35
C GLY A 529 28.85 0.27 1.31
N MET A 530 27.51 0.21 1.15
CA MET A 530 26.65 1.39 1.15
C MET A 530 26.43 1.97 2.55
N PHE A 531 26.56 1.19 3.61
CA PHE A 531 26.47 1.69 4.99
C PHE A 531 27.45 2.85 5.23
N ARG A 532 28.66 2.72 4.71
CA ARG A 532 29.68 3.78 4.79
C ARG A 532 29.49 4.84 3.72
N GLN A 533 29.08 4.46 2.53
CA GLN A 533 28.99 5.36 1.36
C GLN A 533 27.86 6.39 1.52
N VAL A 534 26.67 5.95 1.92
CA VAL A 534 25.47 6.79 1.97
C VAL A 534 24.80 6.81 3.35
N GLY A 535 25.15 5.90 4.26
CA GLY A 535 24.57 5.77 5.58
C GLY A 535 23.13 5.21 5.58
N ILE A 536 22.79 4.56 6.69
CA ILE A 536 21.41 4.12 6.97
C ILE A 536 20.68 5.29 7.64
N TYR A 537 19.48 5.59 7.20
CA TYR A 537 18.69 6.66 7.80
C TYR A 537 18.19 6.25 9.19
N SER A 538 18.40 7.13 10.16
CA SER A 538 17.83 7.05 11.49
C SER A 538 17.39 8.43 11.95
N ALA A 539 16.14 8.61 12.34
CA ALA A 539 15.59 9.91 12.75
C ALA A 539 16.34 10.53 13.95
N VAL A 540 16.93 9.68 14.81
CA VAL A 540 17.69 10.08 16.00
C VAL A 540 19.22 10.02 15.81
N GLY A 541 19.69 9.49 14.67
CA GLY A 541 21.10 9.20 14.43
C GLY A 541 21.54 7.92 15.15
N GLN A 542 22.85 7.72 15.32
CA GLN A 542 23.43 6.57 15.98
C GLN A 542 23.84 6.91 17.42
N LEU A 543 23.16 6.33 18.41
CA LEU A 543 23.35 6.60 19.84
C LEU A 543 24.32 5.61 20.51
N TYR A 544 24.98 4.76 19.76
CA TYR A 544 25.90 3.70 20.23
C TYR A 544 27.07 3.54 19.25
N ASP A 545 28.18 2.95 19.73
CA ASP A 545 29.26 2.51 18.87
C ASP A 545 28.93 1.12 18.31
N PRO A 546 28.90 0.92 16.98
CA PRO A 546 28.58 -0.38 16.41
C PRO A 546 29.67 -1.39 16.75
N SER A 547 29.27 -2.64 17.00
CA SER A 547 30.19 -3.72 17.40
C SER A 547 31.26 -4.05 16.34
N ASP A 548 31.02 -3.66 15.10
CA ASP A 548 31.90 -3.80 13.94
C ASP A 548 32.64 -2.51 13.56
N SER A 549 32.69 -1.51 14.45
CA SER A 549 33.32 -0.19 14.22
C SER A 549 34.78 -0.24 13.76
N ASN A 550 35.48 -1.35 14.03
CA ASN A 550 36.86 -1.61 13.60
C ASN A 550 36.94 -2.19 12.15
N GLN A 551 35.83 -2.51 11.51
CA GLN A 551 35.75 -3.01 10.15
C GLN A 551 35.71 -1.88 9.13
N VAL A 552 36.09 -2.16 7.88
CA VAL A 552 36.05 -1.15 6.80
C VAL A 552 34.62 -0.81 6.39
N MET A 553 33.71 -1.77 6.47
CA MET A 553 32.30 -1.66 6.10
C MET A 553 31.40 -1.92 7.33
N PHE A 554 31.54 -1.02 8.33
CA PHE A 554 30.76 -1.12 9.56
C PHE A 554 29.33 -0.57 9.40
N TYR A 555 28.46 -1.02 10.27
CA TYR A 555 27.07 -0.56 10.36
C TYR A 555 27.01 0.91 10.80
N ARG A 556 26.40 1.77 9.97
CA ARG A 556 26.38 3.22 10.23
C ARG A 556 24.98 3.80 10.03
N GLU A 557 24.41 4.30 11.10
CA GLU A 557 23.18 5.09 11.10
C GLU A 557 23.48 6.59 11.15
N ASP A 558 22.68 7.39 10.43
CA ASP A 558 22.84 8.84 10.36
C ASP A 558 21.49 9.52 10.09
N LYS A 559 21.25 10.70 10.66
CA LYS A 559 20.05 11.50 10.36
C LYS A 559 19.95 11.90 8.89
N SER A 560 21.09 12.08 8.24
CA SER A 560 21.17 12.36 6.80
C SER A 560 21.37 11.10 5.95
N GLY A 561 21.30 9.92 6.55
CA GLY A 561 21.43 8.63 5.85
C GLY A 561 20.48 8.53 4.67
N GLN A 562 20.96 7.93 3.57
CA GLN A 562 20.20 7.84 2.33
C GLN A 562 19.50 6.50 2.15
N MET A 563 20.04 5.44 2.74
CA MET A 563 19.48 4.09 2.69
C MET A 563 18.39 3.92 3.75
N LEU A 564 17.27 3.33 3.36
CA LEU A 564 16.20 2.91 4.27
C LEU A 564 16.35 1.42 4.56
N GLU A 565 16.67 1.08 5.79
CA GLU A 565 16.69 -0.29 6.32
C GLU A 565 15.54 -0.44 7.31
N GLU A 566 14.48 -1.14 6.86
CA GLU A 566 13.17 -1.07 7.50
C GLU A 566 12.96 -2.16 8.58
N GLY A 567 13.86 -3.14 8.65
CA GLY A 567 13.73 -4.34 9.46
C GLY A 567 12.97 -5.44 8.73
N ILE A 568 12.80 -6.61 9.37
CA ILE A 568 12.17 -7.81 8.77
C ILE A 568 10.66 -7.54 8.58
N THR A 569 10.34 -6.71 7.58
CA THR A 569 8.98 -6.32 7.23
C THR A 569 8.88 -5.95 5.75
N GLU A 570 8.48 -6.88 4.90
CA GLU A 570 8.32 -6.62 3.47
C GLU A 570 7.15 -5.65 3.21
N SER A 571 6.06 -5.75 3.97
CA SER A 571 4.93 -4.80 3.87
C SER A 571 5.36 -3.37 4.22
N GLY A 572 6.21 -3.23 5.25
CA GLY A 572 6.79 -1.94 5.64
C GLY A 572 7.76 -1.39 4.61
N ALA A 573 8.74 -2.19 4.18
CA ALA A 573 9.73 -1.80 3.19
C ALA A 573 9.08 -1.45 1.84
N PHE A 574 8.05 -2.22 1.43
CA PHE A 574 7.27 -1.89 0.24
C PHE A 574 6.50 -0.57 0.41
N SER A 575 5.93 -0.31 1.58
CA SER A 575 5.23 0.96 1.85
C SER A 575 6.19 2.16 1.86
N ALA A 576 7.44 1.99 2.34
CA ALA A 576 8.51 2.98 2.21
C ALA A 576 8.86 3.23 0.73
N TRP A 577 8.98 2.15 -0.06
CA TRP A 577 9.20 2.26 -1.50
C TRP A 577 8.04 2.98 -2.20
N LEU A 578 6.79 2.65 -1.87
CA LEU A 578 5.61 3.28 -2.46
C LEU A 578 5.53 4.78 -2.13
N ALA A 579 5.84 5.15 -0.89
CA ALA A 579 5.92 6.56 -0.50
C ALA A 579 6.99 7.31 -1.31
N ALA A 580 8.18 6.74 -1.49
CA ALA A 580 9.25 7.31 -2.32
C ALA A 580 8.88 7.33 -3.82
N ALA A 581 8.24 6.25 -4.33
CA ALA A 581 7.85 6.09 -5.73
C ALA A 581 6.72 7.06 -6.16
N THR A 582 5.95 7.58 -5.20
CA THR A 582 4.90 8.58 -5.42
C THR A 582 5.32 10.01 -5.02
N SER A 583 6.56 10.20 -4.58
CA SER A 583 7.08 11.49 -4.10
C SER A 583 7.03 12.61 -5.15
N TYR A 584 7.11 12.29 -6.44
CA TYR A 584 6.91 13.24 -7.53
C TYR A 584 5.54 13.93 -7.45
N SER A 585 4.51 13.18 -7.08
CA SER A 585 3.13 13.65 -6.94
C SER A 585 2.87 14.31 -5.58
N VAL A 586 3.30 13.64 -4.50
CA VAL A 586 3.04 14.05 -3.11
C VAL A 586 3.87 15.26 -2.68
N ASN A 587 5.13 15.29 -3.11
CA ASN A 587 6.11 16.27 -2.64
C ASN A 587 6.62 17.20 -3.75
N ASN A 588 6.15 17.05 -5.00
CA ASN A 588 6.76 17.71 -6.16
C ASN A 588 8.29 17.52 -6.24
N TYR A 589 8.77 16.43 -5.66
CA TYR A 589 10.19 16.07 -5.60
C TYR A 589 10.35 14.59 -5.97
N PRO A 590 10.62 14.27 -7.24
CA PRO A 590 10.79 12.89 -7.67
C PRO A 590 11.97 12.24 -6.98
N LEU A 591 11.72 11.09 -6.35
CA LEU A 591 12.74 10.17 -5.83
C LEU A 591 12.80 8.95 -6.75
N VAL A 592 13.97 8.29 -6.77
CA VAL A 592 14.23 7.09 -7.56
C VAL A 592 14.48 5.92 -6.59
N PRO A 593 13.44 5.27 -6.09
CA PRO A 593 13.60 4.19 -5.13
C PRO A 593 13.95 2.86 -5.80
N PHE A 594 14.86 2.14 -5.16
CA PHE A 594 15.22 0.76 -5.45
C PHE A 594 14.97 -0.07 -4.21
N TYR A 595 13.93 -0.90 -4.23
CA TYR A 595 13.63 -1.85 -3.16
C TYR A 595 14.15 -3.22 -3.56
N ILE A 596 15.16 -3.72 -2.83
CA ILE A 596 15.76 -5.04 -3.02
C ILE A 596 15.33 -5.98 -1.88
N TYR A 597 14.90 -7.17 -2.24
CA TYR A 597 14.33 -8.16 -1.33
C TYR A 597 14.43 -9.57 -1.92
N TYR A 598 14.24 -10.59 -1.10
CA TYR A 598 14.06 -11.95 -1.60
C TYR A 598 12.82 -12.04 -2.51
N SER A 599 13.00 -12.42 -3.77
CA SER A 599 11.90 -12.43 -4.77
C SER A 599 10.69 -13.28 -4.33
N MET A 600 10.94 -14.34 -3.56
CA MET A 600 9.89 -15.18 -2.98
C MET A 600 8.94 -14.43 -2.06
N PHE A 601 9.43 -13.42 -1.33
CA PHE A 601 8.64 -12.63 -0.36
C PHE A 601 8.06 -11.32 -0.92
N GLY A 602 8.10 -11.15 -2.24
CA GLY A 602 7.51 -10.01 -2.95
C GLY A 602 6.02 -10.21 -3.24
N PHE A 603 5.69 -10.38 -4.51
CA PHE A 603 4.30 -10.37 -5.00
C PHE A 603 3.35 -11.34 -4.30
N GLN A 604 3.81 -12.51 -3.86
CA GLN A 604 2.94 -13.43 -3.11
C GLN A 604 2.67 -12.98 -1.66
N ARG A 605 3.51 -12.13 -1.08
CA ARG A 605 3.35 -11.65 0.30
C ARG A 605 2.72 -10.27 0.38
N VAL A 606 3.07 -9.38 -0.57
CA VAL A 606 2.65 -7.98 -0.59
C VAL A 606 1.92 -7.63 -1.90
N GLY A 607 1.24 -8.59 -2.51
CA GLY A 607 0.58 -8.42 -3.81
C GLY A 607 -0.45 -7.30 -3.86
N ASP A 608 -1.20 -7.09 -2.79
CA ASP A 608 -2.18 -6.01 -2.69
C ASP A 608 -1.50 -4.63 -2.67
N LEU A 609 -0.38 -4.49 -1.96
CA LEU A 609 0.46 -3.27 -2.03
C LEU A 609 1.04 -3.07 -3.44
N CYS A 610 1.44 -4.15 -4.13
CA CYS A 610 1.91 -4.07 -5.51
C CYS A 610 0.80 -3.58 -6.46
N TRP A 611 -0.43 -4.04 -6.28
CA TRP A 611 -1.60 -3.57 -7.02
C TRP A 611 -1.89 -2.09 -6.71
N ALA A 612 -1.89 -1.71 -5.43
CA ALA A 612 -2.07 -0.33 -4.99
C ALA A 612 -0.97 0.61 -5.53
N ALA A 613 0.26 0.11 -5.72
CA ALA A 613 1.34 0.86 -6.37
C ALA A 613 1.02 1.17 -7.83
N GLY A 614 0.44 0.20 -8.55
CA GLY A 614 -0.05 0.40 -9.91
C GLY A 614 -1.14 1.49 -9.98
N ASP A 615 -2.14 1.41 -9.11
CA ASP A 615 -3.22 2.40 -8.98
C ASP A 615 -2.67 3.79 -8.62
N SER A 616 -1.71 3.87 -7.72
CA SER A 616 -1.05 5.11 -7.29
C SER A 616 -0.15 5.75 -8.35
N GLN A 617 0.05 5.08 -9.50
CA GLN A 617 0.97 5.49 -10.57
C GLN A 617 2.41 5.65 -10.03
N ALA A 618 2.84 4.68 -9.21
CA ALA A 618 4.17 4.65 -8.63
C ALA A 618 5.27 4.56 -9.71
N ARG A 619 6.44 5.14 -9.43
CA ARG A 619 7.63 5.12 -10.32
C ARG A 619 8.84 4.70 -9.51
N GLY A 620 9.47 3.59 -9.88
CA GLY A 620 10.61 3.05 -9.16
C GLY A 620 10.92 1.62 -9.57
N PHE A 621 11.91 1.05 -8.92
CA PHE A 621 12.40 -0.29 -9.21
C PHE A 621 12.20 -1.21 -8.01
N LEU A 622 11.63 -2.38 -8.29
CA LEU A 622 11.57 -3.53 -7.39
C LEU A 622 12.61 -4.54 -7.88
N ILE A 623 13.51 -4.94 -7.01
CA ILE A 623 14.60 -5.87 -7.32
C ILE A 623 14.37 -7.15 -6.54
N GLY A 624 13.85 -8.18 -7.22
CA GLY A 624 13.70 -9.53 -6.67
C GLY A 624 15.06 -10.24 -6.67
N ALA A 625 15.78 -10.13 -5.56
CA ALA A 625 17.10 -10.74 -5.44
C ALA A 625 17.02 -12.20 -5.01
N THR A 626 18.12 -12.93 -5.22
CA THR A 626 18.18 -14.37 -4.98
C THR A 626 17.08 -15.17 -5.69
N ALA A 627 16.69 -14.70 -6.89
CA ALA A 627 15.65 -15.31 -7.70
C ALA A 627 16.12 -16.62 -8.34
N GLY A 628 15.16 -17.34 -8.93
CA GLY A 628 15.37 -18.60 -9.62
C GLY A 628 15.30 -19.84 -8.73
N ARG A 629 14.44 -20.77 -9.09
CA ARG A 629 14.16 -21.96 -8.25
C ARG A 629 15.35 -22.89 -8.11
N THR A 630 16.23 -22.96 -9.09
CA THR A 630 17.44 -23.80 -9.04
C THR A 630 18.69 -22.99 -8.73
N THR A 631 18.66 -21.69 -8.97
CA THR A 631 19.83 -20.84 -8.79
C THR A 631 20.11 -20.51 -7.33
N LEU A 632 19.05 -20.33 -6.52
CA LEU A 632 19.17 -20.23 -5.08
C LEU A 632 19.32 -21.64 -4.47
N ASN A 633 20.56 -22.12 -4.34
CA ASN A 633 20.88 -23.43 -3.80
C ASN A 633 20.82 -23.48 -2.26
N GLY A 634 20.51 -24.64 -1.70
CA GLY A 634 20.53 -24.89 -0.27
C GLY A 634 19.29 -24.45 0.52
N GLU A 635 18.73 -23.29 0.21
CA GLU A 635 17.65 -22.64 0.96
C GLU A 635 16.30 -23.40 0.91
N GLY A 636 15.99 -24.02 -0.22
CA GLY A 636 14.82 -24.89 -0.36
C GLY A 636 13.51 -24.16 -0.61
N LEU A 637 12.43 -24.87 -0.37
CA LEU A 637 11.07 -24.57 -0.78
C LEU A 637 10.61 -23.16 -0.46
N GLN A 638 10.93 -22.66 0.72
CA GLN A 638 10.40 -21.39 1.22
C GLN A 638 11.05 -20.15 0.56
N HIS A 639 12.26 -20.29 0.01
CA HIS A 639 13.02 -19.17 -0.56
C HIS A 639 13.15 -19.23 -2.08
N GLN A 640 12.97 -20.40 -2.69
CA GLN A 640 13.19 -20.64 -4.11
C GLN A 640 12.00 -20.19 -4.97
N ASP A 641 12.10 -18.96 -5.48
CA ASP A 641 11.09 -18.36 -6.34
C ASP A 641 11.09 -18.97 -7.75
N GLY A 642 9.93 -19.35 -8.23
CA GLY A 642 9.71 -19.80 -9.61
C GLY A 642 8.46 -19.20 -10.25
N HIS A 643 7.84 -18.15 -9.64
CA HIS A 643 6.52 -17.69 -10.05
C HIS A 643 6.28 -16.16 -9.90
N SER A 644 7.22 -15.40 -9.36
CA SER A 644 7.04 -13.96 -9.11
C SER A 644 6.73 -13.16 -10.38
N HIS A 645 7.33 -13.49 -11.52
CA HIS A 645 7.03 -12.85 -12.80
C HIS A 645 5.59 -13.08 -13.28
N LEU A 646 5.00 -14.23 -12.96
CA LEU A 646 3.59 -14.52 -13.28
C LEU A 646 2.66 -13.65 -12.45
N LEU A 647 2.93 -13.52 -11.14
CA LEU A 647 2.17 -12.64 -10.26
C LEU A 647 2.30 -11.17 -10.69
N ALA A 648 3.52 -10.73 -11.00
CA ALA A 648 3.77 -9.37 -11.48
C ALA A 648 3.05 -9.07 -12.81
N SER A 649 2.89 -10.05 -13.69
CA SER A 649 2.21 -9.89 -14.99
C SER A 649 0.71 -9.55 -14.87
N THR A 650 0.12 -9.76 -13.69
CA THR A 650 -1.29 -9.41 -13.40
C THR A 650 -1.49 -7.90 -13.26
N ILE A 651 -0.43 -7.14 -13.02
CA ILE A 651 -0.52 -5.69 -12.80
C ILE A 651 -0.23 -4.95 -14.11
N PRO A 652 -1.18 -4.16 -14.64
CA PRO A 652 -1.11 -3.62 -16.00
C PRO A 652 0.11 -2.75 -16.30
N ASN A 653 0.59 -1.97 -15.33
CA ASN A 653 1.70 -1.04 -15.47
C ASN A 653 2.99 -1.48 -14.75
N CYS A 654 3.08 -2.74 -14.34
CA CYS A 654 4.32 -3.34 -13.87
C CYS A 654 5.08 -3.95 -15.06
N VAL A 655 6.29 -3.45 -15.34
CA VAL A 655 7.17 -3.92 -16.43
C VAL A 655 8.19 -4.87 -15.81
N THR A 656 8.36 -6.08 -16.36
CA THR A 656 9.15 -7.12 -15.69
C THR A 656 10.29 -7.65 -16.54
N TYR A 657 11.48 -7.91 -15.94
CA TYR A 657 12.64 -8.44 -16.61
C TYR A 657 13.40 -9.46 -15.76
N ASP A 658 13.98 -10.47 -16.43
CA ASP A 658 14.85 -11.51 -15.89
C ASP A 658 16.20 -11.54 -16.64
N PRO A 659 17.11 -10.57 -16.40
CA PRO A 659 18.37 -10.45 -17.12
C PRO A 659 19.35 -11.55 -16.73
N THR A 660 20.13 -12.02 -17.74
CA THR A 660 21.26 -12.93 -17.55
C THR A 660 22.55 -12.16 -17.30
N TYR A 661 22.76 -11.06 -18.00
CA TYR A 661 24.06 -10.36 -18.02
C TYR A 661 23.99 -8.95 -17.44
N ALA A 662 25.13 -8.48 -16.94
CA ALA A 662 25.26 -7.15 -16.35
C ALA A 662 24.87 -6.03 -17.33
N TYR A 663 25.21 -6.14 -18.62
CA TYR A 663 24.82 -5.17 -19.63
C TYR A 663 23.31 -5.15 -19.89
N GLU A 664 22.64 -6.32 -19.85
CA GLU A 664 21.17 -6.36 -19.95
C GLU A 664 20.53 -5.58 -18.81
N LEU A 665 21.02 -5.80 -17.58
CA LEU A 665 20.55 -5.08 -16.39
C LEU A 665 20.77 -3.56 -16.53
N ALA A 666 21.94 -3.14 -17.03
CA ALA A 666 22.27 -1.73 -17.26
C ALA A 666 21.32 -1.07 -18.28
N VAL A 667 21.06 -1.75 -19.41
CA VAL A 667 20.12 -1.28 -20.44
C VAL A 667 18.70 -1.17 -19.89
N ILE A 668 18.23 -2.17 -19.15
CA ILE A 668 16.89 -2.21 -18.56
C ILE A 668 16.71 -1.08 -17.53
N VAL A 669 17.68 -0.90 -16.63
CA VAL A 669 17.60 0.16 -15.63
C VAL A 669 17.65 1.56 -16.26
N GLN A 670 18.51 1.75 -17.28
CA GLN A 670 18.59 3.02 -18.00
C GLN A 670 17.29 3.34 -18.73
N ASP A 671 16.68 2.34 -19.39
CA ASP A 671 15.36 2.51 -20.02
C ASP A 671 14.28 2.86 -18.99
N GLY A 672 14.28 2.19 -17.84
CA GLY A 672 13.34 2.48 -16.75
C GLY A 672 13.51 3.89 -16.20
N LEU A 673 14.73 4.35 -15.99
CA LEU A 673 15.02 5.73 -15.58
C LEU A 673 14.47 6.73 -16.60
N ARG A 674 14.73 6.50 -17.88
CA ARG A 674 14.25 7.35 -18.97
C ARG A 674 12.71 7.38 -19.03
N ARG A 675 12.06 6.23 -19.02
CA ARG A 675 10.59 6.14 -19.10
C ARG A 675 9.90 6.80 -17.91
N MET A 676 10.34 6.47 -16.69
CA MET A 676 9.67 6.91 -15.47
C MET A 676 9.97 8.38 -15.09
N TYR A 677 11.18 8.87 -15.35
CA TYR A 677 11.65 10.15 -14.81
C TYR A 677 11.98 11.20 -15.86
N GLU A 678 12.25 10.82 -17.09
CA GLU A 678 12.44 11.75 -18.20
C GLU A 678 11.15 11.88 -19.02
N ASN A 679 10.53 10.76 -19.44
CA ASN A 679 9.25 10.73 -20.17
C ASN A 679 8.01 10.80 -19.26
N MET A 680 8.16 10.63 -17.96
CA MET A 680 7.09 10.69 -16.96
C MET A 680 5.99 9.63 -17.16
N GLU A 681 6.32 8.46 -17.71
CA GLU A 681 5.39 7.34 -17.89
C GLU A 681 4.96 6.76 -16.53
N SER A 682 3.68 6.39 -16.43
CA SER A 682 3.10 5.76 -15.22
C SER A 682 3.33 4.25 -15.24
N VAL A 683 4.58 3.84 -15.10
CA VAL A 683 5.04 2.44 -15.00
C VAL A 683 6.00 2.29 -13.85
N TYR A 684 6.16 1.07 -13.31
CA TYR A 684 7.26 0.71 -12.44
C TYR A 684 7.87 -0.63 -12.87
N TYR A 685 9.12 -0.86 -12.49
CA TYR A 685 9.91 -2.00 -12.97
C TYR A 685 10.04 -3.05 -11.88
N TYR A 686 9.86 -4.32 -12.26
CA TYR A 686 10.28 -5.48 -11.48
C TYR A 686 11.38 -6.22 -12.22
N ILE A 687 12.56 -6.32 -11.61
CA ILE A 687 13.73 -6.95 -12.19
C ILE A 687 14.22 -8.02 -11.22
N THR A 688 14.38 -9.26 -11.71
CA THR A 688 14.99 -10.32 -10.90
C THR A 688 16.50 -10.31 -11.05
N THR A 689 17.21 -10.57 -9.96
CA THR A 689 18.66 -10.78 -9.93
C THR A 689 18.99 -12.06 -9.18
N MET A 690 20.11 -12.67 -9.51
CA MET A 690 20.50 -14.00 -9.04
C MET A 690 21.89 -13.97 -8.41
N ASN A 691 22.19 -14.91 -7.49
CA ASN A 691 23.41 -14.95 -6.70
C ASN A 691 24.48 -15.89 -7.22
N GLU A 692 24.29 -16.52 -8.40
CA GLU A 692 25.32 -17.34 -9.03
C GLU A 692 26.36 -16.48 -9.74
N ASN A 693 27.64 -16.71 -9.46
CA ASN A 693 28.75 -16.01 -10.10
C ASN A 693 29.15 -16.69 -11.42
N TYR A 694 29.37 -15.89 -12.47
CA TYR A 694 29.90 -16.31 -13.76
C TYR A 694 30.51 -15.12 -14.50
N GLN A 695 31.29 -15.43 -15.54
CA GLN A 695 31.91 -14.41 -16.38
C GLN A 695 30.84 -13.60 -17.12
N GLN A 696 30.96 -12.29 -17.07
CA GLN A 696 30.06 -11.37 -17.77
C GLN A 696 30.70 -11.02 -19.13
N PRO A 697 30.06 -11.32 -20.27
CA PRO A 697 30.57 -10.96 -21.57
C PRO A 697 30.40 -9.46 -21.86
N GLU A 698 31.14 -8.98 -22.88
CA GLU A 698 30.92 -7.66 -23.47
C GLU A 698 29.54 -7.61 -24.15
N MET A 699 28.87 -6.45 -24.08
CA MET A 699 27.58 -6.24 -24.72
C MET A 699 27.68 -6.34 -26.25
N PRO A 700 26.88 -7.19 -26.90
CA PRO A 700 26.80 -7.23 -28.35
C PRO A 700 26.29 -5.90 -28.92
N LYS A 701 26.85 -5.45 -30.03
CA LYS A 701 26.45 -4.19 -30.68
C LYS A 701 25.01 -4.26 -31.20
N GLY A 702 24.19 -3.27 -30.84
CA GLY A 702 22.83 -3.10 -31.36
C GLY A 702 21.81 -4.05 -30.76
N CYS A 703 22.08 -4.65 -29.58
CA CYS A 703 21.14 -5.51 -28.90
C CYS A 703 20.20 -4.75 -27.93
N GLU A 704 20.40 -3.45 -27.73
CA GLU A 704 19.69 -2.62 -26.73
C GLU A 704 18.17 -2.67 -26.91
N GLU A 705 17.70 -2.47 -28.15
CA GLU A 705 16.28 -2.53 -28.48
C GLU A 705 15.68 -3.91 -28.20
N GLY A 706 16.42 -4.99 -28.55
CA GLY A 706 16.00 -6.35 -28.31
C GLY A 706 15.93 -6.69 -26.81
N ILE A 707 16.88 -6.20 -26.01
CA ILE A 707 16.85 -6.33 -24.55
C ILE A 707 15.55 -5.72 -23.98
N ILE A 708 15.22 -4.50 -24.41
CA ILE A 708 14.02 -3.79 -23.94
C ILE A 708 12.74 -4.46 -24.43
N LYS A 709 12.71 -4.95 -25.68
CA LYS A 709 11.56 -5.67 -26.24
C LYS A 709 11.36 -7.09 -25.69
N GLY A 710 12.30 -7.60 -24.91
CA GLY A 710 12.21 -8.88 -24.21
C GLY A 710 13.02 -10.02 -24.78
N MET A 711 13.63 -9.93 -25.96
CA MET A 711 14.56 -10.94 -26.49
C MET A 711 15.47 -10.40 -27.59
N TYR A 712 16.67 -10.99 -27.71
CA TYR A 712 17.61 -10.72 -28.82
C TYR A 712 18.41 -11.96 -29.15
N LEU A 713 18.93 -12.02 -30.41
CA LEU A 713 19.79 -13.10 -30.88
C LEU A 713 21.19 -12.95 -30.29
N LEU A 714 21.59 -13.87 -29.42
CA LEU A 714 22.90 -13.88 -28.75
C LEU A 714 23.95 -14.61 -29.56
N GLU A 715 23.60 -15.80 -30.14
CA GLU A 715 24.48 -16.60 -30.98
C GLU A 715 23.78 -16.98 -32.28
N ASP A 716 24.27 -16.48 -33.43
CA ASP A 716 23.73 -16.83 -34.74
C ASP A 716 24.43 -18.09 -35.27
N GLY A 717 23.71 -19.20 -35.39
CA GLY A 717 24.22 -20.46 -35.93
C GLY A 717 24.72 -20.39 -37.40
N GLY A 718 24.50 -19.27 -38.09
CA GLY A 718 25.08 -18.97 -39.40
C GLY A 718 26.38 -18.17 -39.33
N ALA A 719 26.70 -17.53 -38.18
CA ALA A 719 27.95 -16.81 -38.01
C ALA A 719 29.17 -17.76 -38.01
N LYS A 720 30.32 -17.27 -38.46
CA LYS A 720 31.52 -18.08 -38.67
C LYS A 720 31.92 -18.91 -37.44
N GLU A 721 31.80 -18.34 -36.27
CA GLU A 721 32.18 -18.92 -34.97
C GLU A 721 31.23 -20.03 -34.48
N TYR A 722 29.95 -19.98 -34.89
CA TYR A 722 28.93 -20.95 -34.48
C TYR A 722 28.49 -21.89 -35.64
N LYS A 723 29.09 -21.73 -36.81
CA LYS A 723 28.67 -22.43 -38.04
C LYS A 723 29.10 -23.88 -38.03
N VAL A 724 28.14 -24.78 -38.22
CA VAL A 724 28.41 -26.22 -38.44
C VAL A 724 28.77 -26.44 -39.90
N ALA A 725 29.91 -27.09 -40.15
CA ALA A 725 30.43 -27.30 -41.52
C ALA A 725 29.54 -28.23 -42.38
N LYS A 726 28.99 -29.28 -41.75
CA LYS A 726 28.10 -30.27 -42.42
C LYS A 726 26.89 -30.51 -41.51
N PRO A 727 25.90 -29.59 -41.48
CA PRO A 727 24.75 -29.75 -40.65
C PRO A 727 23.83 -30.91 -41.08
N VAL A 728 23.16 -31.54 -40.15
CA VAL A 728 22.17 -32.61 -40.39
C VAL A 728 21.04 -32.13 -41.28
N SER A 729 20.72 -30.82 -41.28
CA SER A 729 19.82 -30.15 -42.20
C SER A 729 20.39 -28.80 -42.57
N LYS A 730 20.20 -28.39 -43.82
CA LYS A 730 20.59 -27.06 -44.30
C LYS A 730 19.49 -26.02 -44.05
N ASP A 731 18.24 -26.48 -43.94
CA ASP A 731 17.05 -25.64 -43.88
C ASP A 731 16.44 -25.53 -42.45
N ILE A 732 16.88 -26.39 -41.54
CA ILE A 732 16.35 -26.45 -40.18
C ILE A 732 17.44 -26.04 -39.18
N ARG A 733 17.12 -25.07 -38.35
CA ARG A 733 17.91 -24.67 -37.16
C ARG A 733 17.10 -24.87 -35.88
N ILE A 734 17.71 -25.39 -34.87
CA ILE A 734 17.13 -25.33 -33.52
C ILE A 734 17.30 -23.90 -33.01
N ARG A 735 16.22 -23.37 -32.43
CA ARG A 735 16.25 -22.06 -31.76
C ARG A 735 16.08 -22.30 -30.27
N LEU A 736 17.16 -22.04 -29.53
CA LEU A 736 17.17 -22.19 -28.07
C LEU A 736 16.97 -20.83 -27.43
N LEU A 737 15.98 -20.74 -26.54
CA LEU A 737 15.64 -19.55 -25.76
C LEU A 737 15.98 -19.81 -24.29
N GLY A 738 16.69 -18.87 -23.63
CA GLY A 738 17.01 -18.95 -22.21
C GLY A 738 16.88 -17.60 -21.53
N SER A 739 16.56 -17.61 -20.22
CA SER A 739 16.50 -16.42 -19.37
C SER A 739 17.31 -16.62 -18.08
N GLY A 740 17.72 -15.53 -17.45
CA GLY A 740 18.46 -15.58 -16.19
C GLY A 740 19.68 -16.50 -16.27
N THR A 741 20.09 -17.12 -15.19
CA THR A 741 21.27 -18.02 -15.16
C THR A 741 21.11 -19.27 -16.02
N ILE A 742 19.89 -19.69 -16.31
CA ILE A 742 19.61 -20.89 -17.15
C ILE A 742 20.05 -20.69 -18.61
N LEU A 743 20.19 -19.47 -19.09
CA LEU A 743 20.78 -19.22 -20.40
C LEU A 743 22.16 -19.85 -20.56
N ARG A 744 22.93 -20.02 -19.47
CA ARG A 744 24.23 -20.70 -19.49
C ARG A 744 24.09 -22.20 -19.83
N GLU A 745 23.11 -22.88 -19.23
CA GLU A 745 22.78 -24.28 -19.57
C GLU A 745 22.34 -24.40 -21.04
N VAL A 746 21.58 -23.43 -21.52
CA VAL A 746 21.14 -23.37 -22.94
C VAL A 746 22.30 -23.18 -23.89
N ARG A 747 23.28 -22.33 -23.57
CA ARG A 747 24.49 -22.12 -24.39
C ARG A 747 25.36 -23.37 -24.44
N GLU A 748 25.54 -24.05 -23.30
CA GLU A 748 26.30 -25.31 -23.29
C GLU A 748 25.57 -26.41 -24.07
N ALA A 749 24.24 -26.48 -23.99
CA ALA A 749 23.46 -27.39 -24.85
C ALA A 749 23.62 -27.08 -26.34
N ALA A 750 23.65 -25.80 -26.70
CA ALA A 750 23.91 -25.39 -28.09
C ALA A 750 25.30 -25.85 -28.58
N ARG A 751 26.32 -25.74 -27.74
CA ARG A 751 27.68 -26.25 -28.05
C ARG A 751 27.65 -27.75 -28.31
N ILE A 752 27.05 -28.55 -27.42
CA ILE A 752 26.93 -30.00 -27.58
C ILE A 752 26.18 -30.37 -28.89
N LEU A 753 25.07 -29.71 -29.14
CA LEU A 753 24.27 -29.94 -30.37
C LEU A 753 25.07 -29.67 -31.65
N ARG A 754 25.88 -28.61 -31.66
CA ARG A 754 26.76 -28.24 -32.79
C ARG A 754 27.90 -29.23 -32.97
N GLU A 755 28.60 -29.56 -31.87
CA GLU A 755 29.84 -30.39 -31.93
C GLU A 755 29.54 -31.90 -32.06
N ASP A 756 28.67 -32.47 -31.23
CA ASP A 756 28.41 -33.92 -31.18
C ASP A 756 27.36 -34.37 -32.19
N TYR A 757 26.39 -33.49 -32.56
CA TYR A 757 25.25 -33.87 -33.40
C TYR A 757 25.19 -33.13 -34.75
N SER A 758 26.12 -32.23 -35.02
CA SER A 758 26.15 -31.45 -36.27
C SER A 758 24.85 -30.70 -36.55
N VAL A 759 24.21 -30.15 -35.48
CA VAL A 759 22.96 -29.40 -35.57
C VAL A 759 23.26 -27.90 -35.63
N SER A 760 22.64 -27.17 -36.56
CA SER A 760 22.68 -25.70 -36.55
C SER A 760 21.77 -25.16 -35.46
N VAL A 761 22.30 -24.28 -34.60
CA VAL A 761 21.58 -23.77 -33.43
C VAL A 761 21.73 -22.27 -33.31
N ASP A 762 20.63 -21.54 -33.17
CA ASP A 762 20.59 -20.15 -32.78
C ASP A 762 20.29 -20.08 -31.28
N VAL A 763 20.96 -19.21 -30.51
CA VAL A 763 20.73 -18.99 -29.10
C VAL A 763 20.18 -17.59 -28.89
N TRP A 764 19.05 -17.48 -28.19
CA TRP A 764 18.38 -16.24 -27.88
C TRP A 764 18.41 -15.99 -26.37
N SER A 765 18.84 -14.79 -25.97
CA SER A 765 18.61 -14.32 -24.58
C SER A 765 17.23 -13.70 -24.51
N VAL A 766 16.41 -14.21 -23.60
CA VAL A 766 15.06 -13.70 -23.35
C VAL A 766 15.06 -12.96 -22.02
N THR A 767 14.98 -11.66 -22.08
CA THR A 767 14.99 -10.78 -20.91
C THR A 767 13.59 -10.60 -20.32
N SER A 768 12.50 -10.81 -21.10
CA SER A 768 11.14 -10.72 -20.59
C SER A 768 10.10 -11.46 -21.45
N TYR A 769 9.58 -12.56 -20.97
CA TYR A 769 8.42 -13.21 -21.60
C TYR A 769 7.14 -12.39 -21.42
N ASN A 770 7.01 -11.63 -20.34
CA ASN A 770 5.85 -10.78 -20.08
C ASN A 770 5.73 -9.65 -21.11
N GLU A 771 6.83 -8.96 -21.40
CA GLU A 771 6.81 -7.86 -22.38
C GLU A 771 6.60 -8.38 -23.81
N LEU A 772 7.20 -9.53 -24.16
CA LEU A 772 6.94 -10.20 -25.43
C LEU A 772 5.44 -10.54 -25.61
N ARG A 773 4.82 -11.10 -24.59
CA ARG A 773 3.39 -11.40 -24.59
C ARG A 773 2.53 -10.14 -24.67
N ARG A 774 2.86 -9.11 -23.88
CA ARG A 774 2.12 -7.84 -23.82
C ARG A 774 2.11 -7.16 -25.19
N GLU A 775 3.26 -7.07 -25.85
CA GLU A 775 3.39 -6.52 -27.19
C GLU A 775 2.56 -7.34 -28.19
N ALA A 776 2.73 -8.66 -28.19
CA ALA A 776 2.05 -9.54 -29.13
C ALA A 776 0.52 -9.49 -29.02
N LEU A 777 -0.02 -9.45 -27.81
CA LEU A 777 -1.47 -9.26 -27.57
C LEU A 777 -1.95 -7.89 -28.06
N SER A 778 -1.15 -6.84 -27.90
CA SER A 778 -1.47 -5.50 -28.41
C SER A 778 -1.54 -5.49 -29.93
N VAL A 779 -0.56 -6.15 -30.60
CA VAL A 779 -0.53 -6.30 -32.05
C VAL A 779 -1.74 -7.10 -32.54
N ASN A 780 -2.06 -8.24 -31.91
CA ASN A 780 -3.25 -9.03 -32.26
C ASN A 780 -4.54 -8.22 -32.15
N ARG A 781 -4.69 -7.45 -31.06
CA ARG A 781 -5.84 -6.57 -30.88
C ARG A 781 -5.93 -5.49 -31.96
N GLU A 782 -4.79 -4.87 -32.32
CA GLU A 782 -4.75 -3.86 -33.39
C GLU A 782 -5.16 -4.47 -34.72
N ASN A 783 -4.67 -5.66 -35.07
CA ASN A 783 -5.01 -6.40 -36.28
C ASN A 783 -6.54 -6.74 -36.30
N MET A 784 -7.08 -7.23 -35.21
CA MET A 784 -8.49 -7.55 -35.04
C MET A 784 -9.38 -6.32 -35.28
N LEU A 785 -9.00 -5.16 -34.73
CA LEU A 785 -9.79 -3.93 -34.90
C LEU A 785 -9.58 -3.23 -36.23
N ASN A 786 -8.58 -3.62 -37.05
CA ASN A 786 -8.26 -3.01 -38.32
C ASN A 786 -8.12 -4.08 -39.44
N PRO A 787 -9.14 -4.90 -39.71
CA PRO A 787 -9.04 -6.05 -40.60
C PRO A 787 -8.78 -5.67 -42.08
N SER A 788 -8.99 -4.41 -42.46
CA SER A 788 -8.71 -3.90 -43.81
C SER A 788 -7.26 -3.43 -44.00
N ARG A 789 -6.44 -3.38 -42.97
CA ARG A 789 -5.01 -3.02 -43.06
C ARG A 789 -4.18 -4.29 -43.18
N SER A 790 -2.94 -4.14 -43.72
CA SER A 790 -1.96 -5.22 -43.65
C SER A 790 -1.70 -5.57 -42.17
N ALA A 791 -1.83 -6.84 -41.83
CA ALA A 791 -1.60 -7.31 -40.49
C ALA A 791 -0.15 -7.04 -40.05
N LYS A 792 0.00 -6.45 -38.87
CA LYS A 792 1.29 -6.34 -38.18
C LYS A 792 1.69 -7.70 -37.64
N VAL A 793 3.00 -7.93 -37.55
CA VAL A 793 3.56 -9.17 -37.00
C VAL A 793 4.11 -8.88 -35.61
N PRO A 794 3.76 -9.67 -34.56
CA PRO A 794 4.36 -9.53 -33.25
C PRO A 794 5.88 -9.66 -33.29
N TYR A 795 6.60 -8.92 -32.44
CA TYR A 795 8.06 -8.91 -32.40
C TYR A 795 8.65 -10.30 -32.25
N VAL A 796 8.16 -11.11 -31.31
CA VAL A 796 8.63 -12.48 -31.10
C VAL A 796 8.44 -13.35 -32.33
N THR A 797 7.33 -13.22 -33.05
CA THR A 797 7.03 -13.94 -34.29
C THR A 797 7.99 -13.50 -35.41
N GLU A 798 8.16 -12.17 -35.57
CA GLU A 798 9.06 -11.61 -36.60
C GLU A 798 10.51 -12.10 -36.43
N GLN A 799 11.00 -12.10 -35.16
CA GLN A 799 12.34 -12.54 -34.88
C GLN A 799 12.53 -14.04 -35.13
N LEU A 800 11.65 -14.85 -34.65
CA LEU A 800 11.74 -16.31 -34.78
C LEU A 800 11.42 -16.83 -36.18
N ALA A 801 10.60 -16.14 -36.95
CA ALA A 801 10.26 -16.56 -38.34
C ALA A 801 11.42 -16.43 -39.34
N LYS A 802 12.53 -15.77 -38.98
CA LYS A 802 13.72 -15.63 -39.85
C LYS A 802 14.39 -16.97 -40.17
N GLN A 803 14.18 -17.98 -39.31
CA GLN A 803 14.68 -19.32 -39.48
C GLN A 803 13.56 -20.34 -39.30
N LYS A 804 13.69 -21.53 -39.83
CA LYS A 804 12.75 -22.64 -39.66
C LYS A 804 13.31 -23.66 -38.69
N GLY A 805 12.44 -24.30 -37.90
CA GLY A 805 12.79 -25.42 -37.04
C GLY A 805 12.16 -25.28 -35.63
N PRO A 806 12.34 -26.28 -34.76
CA PRO A 806 11.81 -26.25 -33.42
C PRO A 806 12.40 -25.16 -32.54
N VAL A 807 11.60 -24.66 -31.64
CA VAL A 807 11.97 -23.69 -30.60
C VAL A 807 11.92 -24.39 -29.23
N ILE A 808 12.98 -24.34 -28.47
CA ILE A 808 13.04 -24.86 -27.10
C ILE A 808 13.34 -23.71 -26.16
N SER A 809 12.45 -23.48 -25.21
CA SER A 809 12.62 -22.46 -24.17
C SER A 809 12.92 -23.10 -22.83
N THR A 810 13.91 -22.58 -22.13
CA THR A 810 14.28 -23.07 -20.79
C THR A 810 14.44 -21.88 -19.83
N THR A 811 13.81 -21.99 -18.65
CA THR A 811 13.79 -20.94 -17.63
C THR A 811 13.89 -21.51 -16.22
N ASP A 812 14.36 -20.70 -15.28
CA ASP A 812 14.42 -21.07 -13.84
C ASP A 812 13.07 -20.85 -13.12
N TYR A 813 12.04 -20.55 -13.87
CA TYR A 813 10.68 -20.36 -13.37
C TYR A 813 9.76 -21.46 -13.88
N MET A 814 8.51 -21.47 -13.42
CA MET A 814 7.48 -22.41 -13.89
C MET A 814 7.37 -22.35 -15.42
N LYS A 815 7.07 -23.50 -16.04
CA LYS A 815 6.93 -23.62 -17.51
C LYS A 815 5.98 -22.58 -18.09
N ILE A 816 4.88 -22.29 -17.39
CA ILE A 816 3.89 -21.31 -17.86
C ILE A 816 4.47 -19.91 -18.07
N TYR A 817 5.58 -19.56 -17.39
CA TYR A 817 6.22 -18.25 -17.56
C TYR A 817 6.73 -18.07 -19.01
N SER A 818 7.38 -19.06 -19.59
CA SER A 818 7.78 -18.98 -20.99
C SER A 818 6.71 -19.47 -21.96
N ASP A 819 5.82 -20.37 -21.52
CA ASP A 819 4.73 -20.92 -22.33
C ASP A 819 3.70 -19.87 -22.78
N GLN A 820 3.59 -18.76 -22.07
CA GLN A 820 2.66 -17.67 -22.36
C GLN A 820 2.86 -17.03 -23.75
N ILE A 821 4.00 -17.24 -24.42
CA ILE A 821 4.25 -16.75 -25.78
C ILE A 821 3.94 -17.79 -26.87
N ARG A 822 3.47 -19.00 -26.51
CA ARG A 822 3.26 -20.13 -27.42
C ARG A 822 2.49 -19.79 -28.70
N GLU A 823 1.41 -19.04 -28.59
CA GLU A 823 0.56 -18.62 -29.70
C GLU A 823 1.34 -17.86 -30.77
N PHE A 824 2.42 -17.16 -30.39
CA PHE A 824 3.18 -16.25 -31.23
C PHE A 824 4.45 -16.88 -31.79
N VAL A 825 4.79 -18.11 -31.37
CA VAL A 825 5.94 -18.83 -31.87
C VAL A 825 5.57 -19.56 -33.17
N PRO A 826 6.29 -19.31 -34.30
CA PRO A 826 5.85 -19.75 -35.63
C PRO A 826 5.98 -21.27 -35.87
N ASP A 827 6.74 -21.98 -35.06
CA ASP A 827 7.04 -23.40 -35.20
C ASP A 827 6.75 -24.19 -33.92
N LYS A 828 7.09 -25.50 -33.92
CA LYS A 828 6.94 -26.33 -32.72
C LYS A 828 7.67 -25.73 -31.54
N PHE A 829 6.96 -25.51 -30.46
CA PHE A 829 7.47 -24.89 -29.22
C PHE A 829 7.45 -25.88 -28.06
N ARG A 830 8.63 -26.11 -27.49
CA ARG A 830 8.81 -26.94 -26.29
C ARG A 830 9.36 -26.11 -25.14
N VAL A 831 8.80 -26.30 -23.97
CA VAL A 831 9.16 -25.51 -22.78
C VAL A 831 9.68 -26.41 -21.68
N LEU A 832 10.81 -26.04 -21.09
CA LEU A 832 11.40 -26.58 -19.88
C LEU A 832 11.35 -25.50 -18.79
N GLY A 833 10.99 -25.91 -17.56
CA GLY A 833 10.85 -25.00 -16.42
C GLY A 833 10.69 -25.74 -15.10
N THR A 834 10.69 -25.00 -14.02
CA THR A 834 10.82 -25.52 -12.65
C THR A 834 9.48 -25.65 -11.96
N ASP A 835 8.55 -26.44 -12.52
CA ASP A 835 7.27 -26.71 -11.89
C ASP A 835 7.44 -27.56 -10.61
N GLY A 836 6.62 -27.31 -9.60
CA GLY A 836 6.66 -27.99 -8.30
C GLY A 836 7.23 -27.11 -7.18
N PHE A 837 7.34 -27.69 -5.99
CA PHE A 837 7.97 -27.00 -4.85
C PHE A 837 9.50 -27.00 -4.95
N GLY A 838 10.15 -25.96 -4.41
CA GLY A 838 11.60 -25.89 -4.29
C GLY A 838 12.19 -27.01 -3.42
N ARG A 839 13.48 -27.27 -3.54
CA ARG A 839 14.24 -28.31 -2.84
C ARG A 839 15.58 -27.78 -2.34
N SER A 840 16.04 -28.33 -1.22
CA SER A 840 17.38 -28.02 -0.69
C SER A 840 18.40 -28.94 -1.30
N ASP A 841 19.22 -28.45 -2.24
CA ASP A 841 20.33 -29.19 -2.83
C ASP A 841 21.31 -28.22 -3.52
N SER A 842 22.35 -28.74 -4.18
CA SER A 842 23.24 -27.99 -5.06
C SER A 842 22.52 -27.57 -6.34
N ARG A 843 23.02 -26.51 -7.02
CA ARG A 843 22.46 -26.02 -8.30
C ARG A 843 22.41 -27.12 -9.36
N GLU A 844 23.47 -27.94 -9.45
CA GLU A 844 23.54 -29.05 -10.41
C GLU A 844 22.42 -30.07 -10.18
N GLN A 845 22.21 -30.50 -8.92
CA GLN A 845 21.15 -31.44 -8.56
C GLN A 845 19.76 -30.85 -8.76
N LEU A 846 19.56 -29.58 -8.38
CA LEU A 846 18.28 -28.90 -8.58
C LEU A 846 17.92 -28.76 -10.06
N ARG A 847 18.88 -28.34 -10.91
CA ARG A 847 18.66 -28.24 -12.37
C ARG A 847 18.34 -29.59 -12.99
N HIS A 848 19.02 -30.65 -12.54
CA HIS A 848 18.71 -32.02 -12.97
C HIS A 848 17.35 -32.48 -12.47
N PHE A 849 17.03 -32.20 -11.20
CA PHE A 849 15.73 -32.53 -10.61
C PHE A 849 14.58 -31.86 -11.37
N PHE A 850 14.66 -30.58 -11.67
CA PHE A 850 13.64 -29.82 -12.40
C PHE A 850 13.73 -29.94 -13.93
N GLU A 851 14.68 -30.70 -14.49
CA GLU A 851 14.82 -30.95 -15.93
C GLU A 851 15.14 -29.70 -16.75
N VAL A 852 15.96 -28.81 -16.19
CA VAL A 852 16.39 -27.55 -16.81
C VAL A 852 17.91 -27.46 -17.01
N ASP A 853 18.64 -28.54 -16.75
CA ASP A 853 20.08 -28.64 -17.02
C ASP A 853 20.36 -28.82 -18.50
N THR A 854 21.63 -28.66 -18.87
CA THR A 854 22.15 -28.85 -20.23
C THR A 854 21.70 -30.16 -20.87
N LYS A 855 21.65 -31.28 -20.10
CA LYS A 855 21.27 -32.61 -20.58
C LYS A 855 19.81 -32.64 -21.04
N PHE A 856 18.91 -32.08 -20.27
CA PHE A 856 17.49 -32.05 -20.64
C PHE A 856 17.19 -31.08 -21.79
N VAL A 857 17.96 -29.97 -21.92
CA VAL A 857 17.86 -29.07 -23.08
C VAL A 857 18.29 -29.80 -24.36
N VAL A 858 19.41 -30.52 -24.34
CA VAL A 858 19.85 -31.35 -25.47
C VAL A 858 18.84 -32.43 -25.79
N LEU A 859 18.33 -33.15 -24.75
CA LEU A 859 17.31 -34.18 -24.94
C LEU A 859 16.05 -33.63 -25.62
N ALA A 860 15.58 -32.48 -25.16
CA ALA A 860 14.41 -31.80 -25.73
C ALA A 860 14.62 -31.47 -27.23
N ALA A 861 15.80 -30.95 -27.57
CA ALA A 861 16.18 -30.63 -28.95
C ALA A 861 16.24 -31.91 -29.83
N LEU A 862 16.90 -32.97 -29.35
CA LEU A 862 17.00 -34.26 -30.08
C LEU A 862 15.61 -34.90 -30.28
N VAL A 863 14.71 -34.82 -29.32
CA VAL A 863 13.32 -35.31 -29.46
C VAL A 863 12.57 -34.53 -30.55
N GLU A 864 12.72 -33.23 -30.64
CA GLU A 864 12.06 -32.45 -31.72
C GLU A 864 12.71 -32.70 -33.08
N LEU A 865 14.03 -32.92 -33.17
CA LEU A 865 14.71 -33.34 -34.41
C LEU A 865 14.28 -34.73 -34.85
N LYS A 866 14.08 -35.65 -33.91
CA LYS A 866 13.54 -37.01 -34.21
C LYS A 866 12.11 -36.92 -34.80
N ASN A 867 11.28 -36.00 -34.30
CA ASN A 867 9.93 -35.77 -34.86
C ASN A 867 9.98 -35.20 -36.31
N LEU A 868 11.13 -34.70 -36.76
CA LEU A 868 11.42 -34.26 -38.13
C LEU A 868 12.21 -35.30 -38.93
N ASP A 869 12.42 -36.51 -38.41
CA ASP A 869 13.23 -37.59 -39.01
C ASP A 869 14.70 -37.20 -39.26
N LEU A 870 15.24 -36.24 -38.56
CA LEU A 870 16.63 -35.77 -38.66
C LEU A 870 17.60 -36.51 -37.71
N VAL A 871 17.08 -37.12 -36.65
CA VAL A 871 17.83 -37.88 -35.65
C VAL A 871 17.04 -39.17 -35.34
N SER A 872 17.74 -40.27 -35.09
CA SER A 872 17.07 -41.56 -34.80
C SER A 872 16.75 -41.74 -33.31
N ALA A 873 15.76 -42.57 -32.98
CA ALA A 873 15.46 -42.95 -31.59
C ALA A 873 16.64 -43.65 -30.89
N LYS A 874 17.51 -44.31 -31.65
CA LYS A 874 18.75 -44.94 -31.14
C LYS A 874 19.75 -43.88 -30.64
N ASP A 875 19.87 -42.76 -31.35
CA ASP A 875 20.76 -41.64 -30.94
C ASP A 875 20.30 -41.05 -29.64
N ILE A 876 18.97 -40.83 -29.46
CA ILE A 876 18.37 -40.35 -28.23
C ILE A 876 18.64 -41.32 -27.08
N THR A 877 18.41 -42.62 -27.28
CA THR A 877 18.63 -43.62 -26.25
C THR A 877 20.11 -43.72 -25.86
N ALA A 878 21.02 -43.60 -26.85
CA ALA A 878 22.46 -43.54 -26.61
C ALA A 878 22.85 -42.30 -25.80
N PHE A 879 22.27 -41.12 -26.11
CA PHE A 879 22.47 -39.85 -25.36
C PHE A 879 22.01 -40.03 -23.91
N MET A 880 20.79 -40.50 -23.67
CA MET A 880 20.27 -40.69 -22.31
C MET A 880 21.16 -41.64 -21.50
N LYS A 881 21.62 -42.74 -22.10
CA LYS A 881 22.56 -43.67 -21.47
C LYS A 881 23.92 -43.02 -21.16
N LYS A 882 24.48 -42.25 -22.11
CA LYS A 882 25.76 -41.51 -21.94
C LYS A 882 25.68 -40.51 -20.81
N THR A 883 24.57 -39.81 -20.67
CA THR A 883 24.38 -38.71 -19.74
C THR A 883 23.76 -39.11 -18.41
N GLY A 884 23.33 -40.33 -18.26
CA GLY A 884 22.72 -40.87 -17.05
C GLY A 884 21.28 -40.39 -16.79
N ILE A 885 20.56 -39.96 -17.83
CA ILE A 885 19.15 -39.57 -17.70
C ILE A 885 18.31 -40.84 -17.49
N ASP A 886 17.66 -40.95 -16.33
CA ASP A 886 16.71 -42.04 -16.04
C ASP A 886 15.38 -41.78 -16.75
N LYS A 887 14.95 -42.77 -17.58
CA LYS A 887 13.65 -42.71 -18.28
C LYS A 887 12.45 -42.82 -17.33
N ASP A 888 12.67 -43.41 -16.15
CA ASP A 888 11.63 -43.67 -15.13
C ASP A 888 11.68 -42.62 -14.01
N LYS A 889 12.45 -41.53 -14.19
CA LYS A 889 12.52 -40.40 -13.25
C LYS A 889 11.13 -39.84 -12.99
N PRO A 890 10.71 -39.71 -11.71
CA PRO A 890 9.41 -39.17 -11.35
C PRO A 890 9.27 -37.68 -11.78
N ASN A 891 8.03 -37.30 -12.11
CA ASN A 891 7.74 -35.92 -12.42
C ASN A 891 7.98 -35.01 -11.17
N PRO A 892 8.78 -33.93 -11.26
CA PRO A 892 9.05 -33.03 -10.13
C PRO A 892 7.79 -32.46 -9.46
N VAL A 893 6.71 -32.24 -10.21
CA VAL A 893 5.43 -31.73 -9.68
C VAL A 893 4.78 -32.72 -8.71
N ALA A 894 5.02 -34.00 -8.89
CA ALA A 894 4.38 -35.06 -8.12
C ALA A 894 5.18 -35.50 -6.88
N GLN A 895 6.32 -34.85 -6.60
CA GLN A 895 7.23 -35.19 -5.51
C GLN A 895 7.20 -34.23 -4.33
#